data_b0eb8af5aa4123410945ff9670c4cbf4
#
_entry.id   b0eb8af5aa4123410945ff9670c4cbf4
#
_cell.length_a   1.000
_cell.length_b   1.000
_cell.length_c   1.000
_cell.angle_alpha   90.00
_cell.angle_beta   90.00
_cell.angle_gamma   90.00
#
_symmetry.space_group_name_H-M   'P 1'
#
loop_
_entity.id
_entity.type
_entity.pdbx_description
1 polymer ?
#
loop_
_entity_poly.entity_id
_entity_poly.type
_entity_poly.pdbx_seq_one_letter_code
_entity_poly.pdbx_strand_id
1 'polypeptide(L)'
;MIKIQNLTKKIDDRFIFSSLNLEIPSNKVTFVVGESGIGKTTLINLIAGFTKKDSGNISFFDENGSEIKKPLVDVVFQDFNLIEKITSNDNILIGNNVINKLLDKNALNQNANLMSIKTEQLEQKVNNLSGGERQRIAILRSLSRDSSFILLDEPTRNLDIENAKIVFENLTNIAKNKTILVVSHNLDLAKKYADKIVYIEKNKITEESFDKNSQNQPLIAKNRDLNYQKTAKNSKLSKIKQEFKTGFLLTITDFKSKLTSSILFLLLFLTSFFGTLLFGVLNLNISSTNLQNTIEYQLDSVVITKKSNAEINTFSTNEITKIQENNPKIVKIVPIFSFPKVTFTYGDKVEFDSSVDYIDESDFFKNRFIFDNKTLVGRNIQNKDEVIISKSLATKFNIEKPNNQKISVSSFRNTAVDLKVVGISSLSTLDRLNFSFLHHKFFELAKPVQKNNGPNENLDNNKPEKDNNKPEKIDPWVLKLYFNIDDDLAANIENFAKNNKEFETQSSLGGITKSILNTQSFTNIVIGAILVLFIIILLIQTVFYAKNLSDSKMKLIGILKALNAKTWQIFFYHWLNIIIISLFILFINSVVFIPSMGKIYTAIIGQDILLPSLSQVGALLIIIWLIMFGSISVIYLIISWLSYRKPVIKLLKFEQF
;
A
#
# COMPACT_ATOMS: atom_id res chain seq x y z
N MET A 1 -44.18 4.62 27.08
CA MET A 1 -45.36 4.36 26.23
C MET A 1 -44.99 4.47 24.76
N ILE A 2 -45.54 3.61 23.89
CA ILE A 2 -45.39 3.77 22.45
C ILE A 2 -46.78 4.11 21.89
N LYS A 3 -46.89 5.21 21.12
CA LYS A 3 -48.14 5.67 20.52
C LYS A 3 -48.03 5.64 19.01
N ILE A 4 -48.93 4.90 18.36
CA ILE A 4 -49.03 4.74 16.92
C ILE A 4 -50.28 5.43 16.47
N GLN A 5 -50.19 6.33 15.48
CA GLN A 5 -51.34 7.12 14.97
C GLN A 5 -51.39 7.07 13.45
N ASN A 6 -52.49 6.64 12.92
CA ASN A 6 -52.81 6.58 11.48
C ASN A 6 -51.73 5.90 10.64
N LEU A 7 -51.09 4.86 11.21
CA LEU A 7 -49.96 4.16 10.57
C LEU A 7 -50.46 3.37 9.35
N THR A 8 -49.86 3.68 8.21
CA THR A 8 -50.12 2.95 6.97
C THR A 8 -48.85 2.33 6.44
N LYS A 9 -48.93 1.08 6.01
CA LYS A 9 -47.84 0.35 5.36
C LYS A 9 -48.35 -0.52 4.21
N LYS A 10 -47.76 -0.33 3.03
CA LYS A 10 -47.92 -1.20 1.85
C LYS A 10 -46.65 -2.01 1.60
N ILE A 11 -46.83 -3.23 1.15
CA ILE A 11 -45.77 -4.10 0.62
C ILE A 11 -46.33 -4.75 -0.65
N ASP A 12 -45.65 -4.60 -1.78
CA ASP A 12 -46.05 -5.14 -3.09
C ASP A 12 -47.54 -4.83 -3.41
N ASP A 13 -47.92 -3.55 -3.30
CA ASP A 13 -49.28 -2.99 -3.50
C ASP A 13 -50.36 -3.49 -2.55
N ARG A 14 -50.04 -4.37 -1.62
CA ARG A 14 -50.99 -4.84 -0.60
C ARG A 14 -50.85 -4.01 0.68
N PHE A 15 -51.94 -3.54 1.22
CA PHE A 15 -51.98 -2.92 2.53
C PHE A 15 -51.74 -3.97 3.62
N ILE A 16 -50.68 -3.78 4.42
CA ILE A 16 -50.45 -4.54 5.66
C ILE A 16 -51.18 -3.83 6.80
N PHE A 17 -51.05 -2.51 6.86
CA PHE A 17 -51.81 -1.66 7.78
C PHE A 17 -52.39 -0.49 7.02
N SER A 18 -53.66 -0.14 7.33
CA SER A 18 -54.37 1.03 6.83
C SER A 18 -54.84 1.83 8.02
N SER A 19 -54.24 2.99 8.29
CA SER A 19 -54.58 3.90 9.38
C SER A 19 -54.64 3.23 10.77
N LEU A 20 -53.63 2.37 11.06
CA LEU A 20 -53.49 1.70 12.37
C LEU A 20 -53.29 2.72 13.49
N ASN A 21 -54.14 2.63 14.54
CA ASN A 21 -54.00 3.36 15.78
C ASN A 21 -53.80 2.32 16.90
N LEU A 22 -52.75 2.49 17.73
CA LEU A 22 -52.40 1.56 18.80
C LEU A 22 -51.62 2.27 19.88
N GLU A 23 -51.92 1.98 21.14
CA GLU A 23 -51.12 2.42 22.29
C GLU A 23 -50.58 1.23 23.07
N ILE A 24 -49.25 1.23 23.30
CA ILE A 24 -48.54 0.24 24.09
C ILE A 24 -48.13 0.93 25.40
N PRO A 25 -48.73 0.56 26.52
CA PRO A 25 -48.51 1.24 27.80
C PRO A 25 -47.10 1.09 28.33
N SER A 26 -46.59 2.10 29.06
CA SER A 26 -45.32 2.07 29.73
C SER A 26 -45.31 1.01 30.83
N ASN A 27 -44.12 0.36 31.05
CA ASN A 27 -43.87 -0.55 32.13
C ASN A 27 -44.87 -1.71 32.24
N LYS A 28 -45.31 -2.21 31.08
CA LYS A 28 -46.26 -3.32 30.94
C LYS A 28 -45.83 -4.25 29.81
N VAL A 29 -46.32 -5.50 29.91
CA VAL A 29 -46.21 -6.48 28.81
C VAL A 29 -47.43 -6.43 27.96
N THR A 30 -47.25 -5.98 26.69
CA THR A 30 -48.31 -6.01 25.69
C THR A 30 -48.07 -7.14 24.70
N PHE A 31 -49.06 -8.00 24.50
CA PHE A 31 -49.02 -9.02 23.44
C PHE A 31 -49.78 -8.55 22.21
N VAL A 32 -49.20 -8.81 21.03
CA VAL A 32 -49.86 -8.69 19.74
C VAL A 32 -50.07 -10.10 19.20
N VAL A 33 -51.31 -10.49 19.07
CA VAL A 33 -51.73 -11.83 18.66
C VAL A 33 -52.51 -11.76 17.34
N GLY A 34 -52.34 -12.75 16.48
CA GLY A 34 -53.05 -12.83 15.20
C GLY A 34 -52.47 -13.94 14.33
N GLU A 35 -53.12 -14.20 13.20
CA GLU A 35 -52.75 -15.23 12.24
C GLU A 35 -51.31 -15.02 11.68
N SER A 36 -50.69 -16.11 11.22
CA SER A 36 -49.40 -16.01 10.53
C SER A 36 -49.56 -15.20 9.23
N GLY A 37 -48.61 -14.29 8.97
CA GLY A 37 -48.65 -13.45 7.77
C GLY A 37 -49.51 -12.18 7.86
N ILE A 38 -50.22 -11.92 8.98
CA ILE A 38 -51.09 -10.73 9.15
C ILE A 38 -50.27 -9.41 9.29
N GLY A 39 -48.97 -9.46 9.48
CA GLY A 39 -48.14 -8.26 9.60
C GLY A 39 -47.51 -8.00 10.97
N LYS A 40 -47.60 -8.95 11.93
CA LYS A 40 -47.05 -8.80 13.29
C LYS A 40 -45.55 -8.44 13.32
N THR A 41 -44.74 -9.19 12.59
CA THR A 41 -43.27 -8.89 12.42
C THR A 41 -43.05 -7.55 11.73
N THR A 42 -43.95 -7.17 10.78
CA THR A 42 -43.89 -5.87 10.12
C THR A 42 -44.14 -4.73 11.11
N LEU A 43 -45.05 -4.91 12.06
CA LEU A 43 -45.29 -3.95 13.13
C LEU A 43 -44.05 -3.73 14.00
N ILE A 44 -43.40 -4.80 14.46
CA ILE A 44 -42.11 -4.70 15.18
C ILE A 44 -41.07 -3.92 14.36
N ASN A 45 -40.92 -4.25 13.08
CA ASN A 45 -39.95 -3.61 12.21
C ASN A 45 -40.24 -2.11 11.94
N LEU A 46 -41.50 -1.72 11.93
CA LEU A 46 -41.95 -0.32 11.83
C LEU A 46 -41.62 0.44 13.13
N ILE A 47 -41.96 -0.13 14.28
CA ILE A 47 -41.68 0.45 15.60
C ILE A 47 -40.18 0.60 15.81
N ALA A 48 -39.37 -0.40 15.45
CA ALA A 48 -37.93 -0.37 15.55
C ALA A 48 -37.23 0.54 14.49
N GLY A 49 -37.99 1.06 13.51
CA GLY A 49 -37.45 1.88 12.44
C GLY A 49 -36.64 1.11 11.38
N PHE A 50 -36.71 -0.22 11.34
CA PHE A 50 -36.03 -1.06 10.34
C PHE A 50 -36.72 -1.05 8.98
N THR A 51 -37.99 -0.72 8.97
CA THR A 51 -38.82 -0.51 7.77
C THR A 51 -39.40 0.88 7.80
N LYS A 52 -39.44 1.56 6.65
CA LYS A 52 -40.08 2.86 6.52
C LYS A 52 -41.60 2.70 6.49
N LYS A 53 -42.31 3.52 7.25
CA LYS A 53 -43.74 3.70 7.14
C LYS A 53 -44.07 4.50 5.88
N ASP A 54 -45.25 4.31 5.33
CA ASP A 54 -45.72 5.08 4.17
C ASP A 54 -46.46 6.35 4.63
N SER A 55 -47.26 6.27 5.73
CA SER A 55 -47.84 7.44 6.41
C SER A 55 -48.09 7.17 7.89
N GLY A 56 -48.57 8.18 8.64
CA GLY A 56 -48.83 8.10 10.06
C GLY A 56 -47.64 8.44 10.95
N ASN A 57 -47.80 8.28 12.27
CA ASN A 57 -46.76 8.58 13.24
C ASN A 57 -46.55 7.46 14.27
N ILE A 58 -45.30 7.30 14.75
CA ILE A 58 -44.93 6.44 15.87
C ILE A 58 -44.08 7.31 16.81
N SER A 59 -44.64 7.55 18.02
CA SER A 59 -44.00 8.35 19.06
C SER A 59 -43.70 7.52 20.29
N PHE A 60 -42.66 7.86 21.00
CA PHE A 60 -42.21 7.19 22.23
C PHE A 60 -42.24 8.20 23.38
N PHE A 61 -42.75 7.77 24.52
CA PHE A 61 -42.88 8.60 25.69
C PHE A 61 -42.26 7.91 26.90
N ASP A 62 -41.66 8.70 27.77
CA ASP A 62 -41.15 8.22 29.06
C ASP A 62 -42.26 7.98 30.07
N GLU A 63 -41.89 7.65 31.31
CA GLU A 63 -42.85 7.42 32.40
C GLU A 63 -43.60 8.69 32.80
N ASN A 64 -43.00 9.87 32.56
CA ASN A 64 -43.55 11.18 32.86
C ASN A 64 -44.42 11.76 31.71
N GLY A 65 -44.58 10.98 30.63
CA GLY A 65 -45.36 11.42 29.45
C GLY A 65 -44.57 12.37 28.52
N SER A 66 -43.28 12.55 28.71
CA SER A 66 -42.43 13.37 27.81
C SER A 66 -42.00 12.58 26.59
N GLU A 67 -42.04 13.20 25.40
CA GLU A 67 -41.69 12.54 24.15
C GLU A 67 -40.16 12.31 24.05
N ILE A 68 -39.77 11.09 23.73
CA ILE A 68 -38.40 10.67 23.52
C ILE A 68 -38.06 10.72 22.04
N LYS A 69 -37.31 11.73 21.60
CA LYS A 69 -36.94 11.94 20.19
C LYS A 69 -36.07 10.83 19.59
N LYS A 70 -35.23 10.16 20.37
CA LYS A 70 -34.33 9.08 19.94
C LYS A 70 -34.35 7.93 20.96
N PRO A 71 -35.42 7.13 20.97
CA PRO A 71 -35.49 6.01 21.88
C PRO A 71 -34.46 4.92 21.55
N LEU A 72 -33.92 4.28 22.57
CA LEU A 72 -33.19 3.03 22.39
C LEU A 72 -34.22 1.91 22.41
N VAL A 73 -34.44 1.30 21.25
CA VAL A 73 -35.39 0.17 21.06
C VAL A 73 -34.54 -1.08 20.77
N ASP A 74 -34.71 -2.11 21.55
CA ASP A 74 -34.11 -3.41 21.32
C ASP A 74 -35.11 -4.39 20.71
N VAL A 75 -34.63 -5.18 19.76
CA VAL A 75 -35.45 -6.20 19.09
C VAL A 75 -34.80 -7.57 19.26
N VAL A 76 -35.56 -8.50 19.78
CA VAL A 76 -35.23 -9.93 19.79
C VAL A 76 -36.00 -10.56 18.62
N PHE A 77 -35.28 -10.92 17.58
CA PHE A 77 -35.82 -11.50 16.36
C PHE A 77 -36.08 -12.99 16.52
N GLN A 78 -36.95 -13.53 15.70
CA GLN A 78 -37.27 -14.95 15.63
C GLN A 78 -36.05 -15.82 15.36
N ASP A 79 -35.09 -15.36 14.52
CA ASP A 79 -33.84 -16.05 14.20
C ASP A 79 -32.67 -15.60 15.11
N PHE A 80 -32.96 -15.03 16.28
CA PHE A 80 -32.06 -14.58 17.34
C PHE A 80 -31.08 -13.47 16.91
N ASN A 81 -30.61 -13.46 15.68
CA ASN A 81 -29.60 -12.53 15.13
C ASN A 81 -28.39 -12.36 16.05
N LEU A 82 -27.87 -13.50 16.53
CA LEU A 82 -26.60 -13.60 17.22
C LEU A 82 -25.48 -13.83 16.19
N ILE A 83 -24.28 -13.39 16.55
CA ILE A 83 -23.09 -13.70 15.78
C ILE A 83 -22.61 -15.09 16.18
N GLU A 84 -22.83 -16.08 15.33
CA GLU A 84 -22.73 -17.50 15.65
C GLU A 84 -21.31 -17.96 16.04
N LYS A 85 -20.28 -17.34 15.47
CA LYS A 85 -18.87 -17.77 15.57
C LYS A 85 -18.12 -17.23 16.81
N ILE A 86 -18.76 -16.35 17.57
CA ILE A 86 -18.22 -15.81 18.82
C ILE A 86 -18.98 -16.35 20.03
N THR A 87 -18.44 -16.11 21.24
CA THR A 87 -19.07 -16.55 22.47
C THR A 87 -20.35 -15.78 22.76
N SER A 88 -21.20 -16.35 23.63
CA SER A 88 -22.40 -15.66 24.12
C SER A 88 -22.04 -14.35 24.82
N ASN A 89 -20.99 -14.37 25.64
CA ASN A 89 -20.48 -13.21 26.33
C ASN A 89 -20.01 -12.10 25.36
N ASP A 90 -19.30 -12.49 24.28
CA ASP A 90 -18.87 -11.53 23.26
C ASP A 90 -20.05 -10.91 22.50
N ASN A 91 -21.12 -11.69 22.23
CA ASN A 91 -22.35 -11.15 21.62
C ASN A 91 -23.00 -10.08 22.52
N ILE A 92 -23.03 -10.30 23.83
CA ILE A 92 -23.57 -9.34 24.81
C ILE A 92 -22.65 -8.12 24.90
N LEU A 93 -21.34 -8.34 24.94
CA LEU A 93 -20.34 -7.27 24.99
C LEU A 93 -20.43 -6.36 23.76
N ILE A 94 -20.51 -6.93 22.55
CA ILE A 94 -20.67 -6.17 21.31
C ILE A 94 -21.94 -5.33 21.35
N GLY A 95 -23.07 -5.91 21.81
CA GLY A 95 -24.32 -5.19 21.95
C GLY A 95 -24.21 -3.94 22.82
N ASN A 96 -23.47 -4.02 23.92
CA ASN A 96 -23.20 -2.88 24.81
C ASN A 96 -22.21 -1.89 24.21
N ASN A 97 -21.12 -2.40 23.59
CA ASN A 97 -20.07 -1.56 23.01
C ASN A 97 -20.59 -0.66 21.90
N VAL A 98 -21.51 -1.16 21.08
CA VAL A 98 -22.14 -0.41 20.00
C VAL A 98 -22.85 0.87 20.50
N ILE A 99 -23.48 0.81 21.67
CA ILE A 99 -24.12 1.97 22.31
C ILE A 99 -23.20 2.71 23.28
N ASN A 100 -21.91 2.38 23.31
CA ASN A 100 -20.89 2.94 24.21
C ASN A 100 -21.22 2.75 25.70
N LYS A 101 -21.83 1.63 26.07
CA LYS A 101 -22.13 1.25 27.45
C LYS A 101 -21.10 0.24 27.93
N LEU A 102 -20.60 0.42 29.14
CA LEU A 102 -19.80 -0.61 29.81
C LEU A 102 -20.70 -1.73 30.30
N LEU A 103 -20.27 -2.96 30.06
CA LEU A 103 -20.98 -4.14 30.55
C LEU A 103 -20.75 -4.28 32.07
N ASP A 104 -21.83 -4.17 32.82
CA ASP A 104 -21.81 -4.51 34.24
C ASP A 104 -21.87 -6.03 34.40
N LYS A 105 -20.75 -6.63 34.82
CA LYS A 105 -20.63 -8.07 35.00
C LYS A 105 -21.56 -8.61 36.11
N ASN A 106 -21.79 -7.83 37.15
CA ASN A 106 -22.66 -8.26 38.25
C ASN A 106 -24.13 -8.29 37.80
N ALA A 107 -24.56 -7.23 37.11
CA ALA A 107 -25.90 -7.19 36.53
C ALA A 107 -26.08 -8.26 35.43
N LEU A 108 -25.03 -8.52 34.61
CA LEU A 108 -25.05 -9.61 33.63
C LEU A 108 -25.26 -10.96 34.29
N ASN A 109 -24.49 -11.29 35.35
CA ASN A 109 -24.62 -12.57 36.06
C ASN A 109 -25.97 -12.73 36.71
N GLN A 110 -26.51 -11.67 37.35
CA GLN A 110 -27.87 -11.69 37.91
C GLN A 110 -28.92 -11.98 36.85
N ASN A 111 -28.87 -11.27 35.71
CA ASN A 111 -29.80 -11.48 34.60
C ASN A 111 -29.64 -12.85 33.94
N ALA A 112 -28.40 -13.36 33.84
CA ALA A 112 -28.12 -14.71 33.33
C ALA A 112 -28.76 -15.78 34.24
N ASN A 113 -28.62 -15.66 35.57
CA ASN A 113 -29.23 -16.57 36.54
C ASN A 113 -30.78 -16.52 36.44
N LEU A 114 -31.38 -15.33 36.30
CA LEU A 114 -32.81 -15.19 36.08
C LEU A 114 -33.27 -15.93 34.81
N MET A 115 -32.48 -15.93 33.76
CA MET A 115 -32.77 -16.62 32.50
C MET A 115 -32.33 -18.09 32.49
N SER A 116 -31.94 -18.66 33.62
CA SER A 116 -31.42 -20.02 33.75
C SER A 116 -30.26 -20.32 32.77
N ILE A 117 -29.37 -19.32 32.61
CA ILE A 117 -28.18 -19.44 31.78
C ILE A 117 -26.98 -19.71 32.65
N LYS A 118 -26.28 -20.82 32.42
CA LYS A 118 -25.09 -21.21 33.16
C LYS A 118 -23.87 -20.43 32.70
N THR A 119 -22.86 -20.27 33.54
CA THR A 119 -21.60 -19.56 33.20
C THR A 119 -20.89 -20.20 32.01
N GLU A 120 -20.90 -21.55 31.90
CA GLU A 120 -20.29 -22.27 30.80
C GLU A 120 -20.95 -21.88 29.43
N GLN A 121 -22.25 -21.64 29.44
CA GLN A 121 -22.99 -21.22 28.24
C GLN A 121 -22.64 -19.78 27.79
N LEU A 122 -22.22 -18.92 28.72
CA LEU A 122 -21.71 -17.59 28.39
C LEU A 122 -20.38 -17.66 27.66
N GLU A 123 -19.52 -18.59 27.99
CA GLU A 123 -18.21 -18.79 27.37
C GLU A 123 -18.25 -19.65 26.10
N GLN A 124 -19.35 -20.35 25.82
CA GLN A 124 -19.53 -21.13 24.62
C GLN A 124 -19.84 -20.24 23.42
N LYS A 125 -19.36 -20.69 22.23
CA LYS A 125 -19.77 -20.08 20.96
C LYS A 125 -21.24 -20.35 20.71
N VAL A 126 -21.92 -19.37 20.12
CA VAL A 126 -23.37 -19.43 19.88
C VAL A 126 -23.76 -20.60 18.99
N ASN A 127 -22.95 -20.99 18.02
CA ASN A 127 -23.24 -22.14 17.16
C ASN A 127 -23.29 -23.48 17.90
N ASN A 128 -22.71 -23.59 19.10
CA ASN A 128 -22.71 -24.79 19.93
C ASN A 128 -23.92 -24.86 20.89
N LEU A 129 -24.75 -23.82 20.92
CA LEU A 129 -25.92 -23.73 21.78
C LEU A 129 -27.15 -24.29 21.08
N SER A 130 -28.06 -24.86 21.84
CA SER A 130 -29.42 -25.23 21.41
C SER A 130 -30.25 -24.00 21.00
N GLY A 131 -31.34 -24.20 20.28
CA GLY A 131 -32.25 -23.11 19.90
C GLY A 131 -32.79 -22.33 21.10
N GLY A 132 -33.15 -23.03 22.17
CA GLY A 132 -33.66 -22.41 23.39
C GLY A 132 -32.59 -21.62 24.16
N GLU A 133 -31.37 -22.11 24.20
CA GLU A 133 -30.25 -21.37 24.78
C GLU A 133 -29.92 -20.12 23.99
N ARG A 134 -29.89 -20.20 22.68
CA ARG A 134 -29.69 -19.01 21.79
C ARG A 134 -30.77 -17.97 22.03
N GLN A 135 -32.03 -18.40 22.18
CA GLN A 135 -33.14 -17.51 22.47
C GLN A 135 -32.94 -16.74 23.79
N ARG A 136 -32.58 -17.45 24.86
CA ARG A 136 -32.30 -16.84 26.18
C ARG A 136 -31.10 -15.90 26.12
N ILE A 137 -30.03 -16.24 25.38
CA ILE A 137 -28.88 -15.35 25.15
C ILE A 137 -29.29 -14.08 24.39
N ALA A 138 -30.16 -14.18 23.37
CA ALA A 138 -30.64 -13.02 22.63
C ALA A 138 -31.46 -12.06 23.53
N ILE A 139 -32.28 -12.61 24.41
CA ILE A 139 -33.02 -11.83 25.41
C ILE A 139 -32.05 -11.20 26.43
N LEU A 140 -31.10 -11.97 26.96
CA LEU A 140 -30.10 -11.48 27.91
C LEU A 140 -29.26 -10.34 27.30
N ARG A 141 -28.91 -10.43 26.01
CA ARG A 141 -28.23 -9.34 25.27
C ARG A 141 -29.07 -8.05 25.30
N SER A 142 -30.37 -8.14 25.04
CA SER A 142 -31.26 -6.97 25.06
C SER A 142 -31.42 -6.41 26.48
N LEU A 143 -31.51 -7.26 27.50
CA LEU A 143 -31.61 -6.83 28.89
C LEU A 143 -30.37 -6.10 29.39
N SER A 144 -29.19 -6.54 28.94
CA SER A 144 -27.91 -5.94 29.33
C SER A 144 -27.68 -4.54 28.77
N ARG A 145 -28.42 -4.16 27.72
CA ARG A 145 -28.27 -2.87 27.04
C ARG A 145 -29.02 -1.70 27.67
N ASP A 146 -29.91 -2.00 28.63
CA ASP A 146 -30.66 -0.98 29.38
C ASP A 146 -31.59 -0.12 28.51
N SER A 147 -32.17 -0.74 27.47
CA SER A 147 -33.21 -0.09 26.69
C SER A 147 -34.52 -0.02 27.45
N SER A 148 -35.27 1.09 27.28
CA SER A 148 -36.59 1.27 27.85
C SER A 148 -37.66 0.51 27.10
N PHE A 149 -37.39 0.13 25.84
CA PHE A 149 -38.35 -0.54 24.94
C PHE A 149 -37.73 -1.83 24.42
N ILE A 150 -38.39 -2.96 24.68
CA ILE A 150 -37.97 -4.29 24.20
C ILE A 150 -39.09 -4.88 23.36
N LEU A 151 -38.78 -5.22 22.13
CA LEU A 151 -39.70 -5.85 21.19
C LEU A 151 -39.26 -7.28 20.95
N LEU A 152 -40.17 -8.24 21.11
CA LEU A 152 -39.85 -9.67 20.96
C LEU A 152 -40.75 -10.27 19.85
N ASP A 153 -40.12 -10.87 18.86
CA ASP A 153 -40.81 -11.54 17.74
C ASP A 153 -40.73 -13.06 17.97
N GLU A 154 -41.86 -13.66 18.32
CA GLU A 154 -42.04 -15.10 18.59
C GLU A 154 -41.01 -15.66 19.61
N PRO A 155 -40.84 -15.08 20.82
CA PRO A 155 -39.74 -15.38 21.73
C PRO A 155 -39.76 -16.78 22.33
N THR A 156 -40.75 -17.60 22.09
CA THR A 156 -40.89 -18.95 22.65
C THR A 156 -41.01 -20.04 21.60
N ARG A 157 -40.87 -19.71 20.31
CA ARG A 157 -41.01 -20.68 19.21
C ARG A 157 -40.11 -21.91 19.32
N ASN A 158 -38.90 -21.73 19.86
CA ASN A 158 -37.89 -22.79 19.99
C ASN A 158 -37.68 -23.23 21.45
N LEU A 159 -38.68 -22.97 22.32
CA LEU A 159 -38.65 -23.34 23.73
C LEU A 159 -39.71 -24.38 24.01
N ASP A 160 -39.41 -25.31 24.91
CA ASP A 160 -40.41 -26.15 25.57
C ASP A 160 -41.26 -25.29 26.52
N ILE A 161 -42.35 -25.88 27.03
CA ILE A 161 -43.34 -25.20 27.89
C ILE A 161 -42.72 -24.67 29.17
N GLU A 162 -41.78 -25.41 29.77
CA GLU A 162 -41.13 -25.02 31.04
C GLU A 162 -40.15 -23.83 30.83
N ASN A 163 -39.33 -23.90 29.82
CA ASN A 163 -38.44 -22.80 29.47
C ASN A 163 -39.20 -21.56 29.02
N ALA A 164 -40.30 -21.72 28.28
CA ALA A 164 -41.18 -20.62 27.91
C ALA A 164 -41.80 -19.89 29.14
N LYS A 165 -42.23 -20.67 30.18
CA LYS A 165 -42.71 -20.10 31.44
C LYS A 165 -41.62 -19.29 32.15
N ILE A 166 -40.41 -19.82 32.27
CA ILE A 166 -39.27 -19.13 32.91
C ILE A 166 -39.01 -17.79 32.21
N VAL A 167 -38.99 -17.78 30.88
CA VAL A 167 -38.77 -16.54 30.07
C VAL A 167 -39.85 -15.53 30.38
N PHE A 168 -41.14 -15.90 30.34
CA PHE A 168 -42.26 -14.94 30.52
C PHE A 168 -42.41 -14.47 31.96
N GLU A 169 -42.18 -15.29 32.94
CA GLU A 169 -42.15 -14.89 34.36
C GLU A 169 -41.09 -13.84 34.61
N ASN A 170 -39.90 -14.02 34.04
CA ASN A 170 -38.82 -13.04 34.14
C ASN A 170 -39.13 -11.76 33.34
N LEU A 171 -39.70 -11.86 32.12
CA LEU A 171 -40.12 -10.70 31.37
C LEU A 171 -41.17 -9.86 32.08
N THR A 172 -42.13 -10.49 32.76
CA THR A 172 -43.14 -9.81 33.56
C THR A 172 -42.52 -9.03 34.72
N ASN A 173 -41.50 -9.61 35.40
CA ASN A 173 -40.78 -8.92 36.48
C ASN A 173 -39.96 -7.74 35.94
N ILE A 174 -39.37 -7.89 34.77
CA ILE A 174 -38.55 -6.86 34.12
C ILE A 174 -39.46 -5.73 33.57
N ALA A 175 -40.67 -6.04 33.16
CA ALA A 175 -41.65 -5.08 32.65
C ALA A 175 -42.05 -4.00 33.68
N LYS A 176 -41.77 -4.19 34.96
CA LYS A 176 -42.00 -3.15 36.00
C LYS A 176 -41.20 -1.86 35.72
N ASN A 177 -40.08 -1.96 34.97
CA ASN A 177 -39.20 -0.85 34.66
C ASN A 177 -38.98 -0.71 33.13
N LYS A 178 -39.65 -1.51 32.29
CA LYS A 178 -39.45 -1.51 30.82
C LYS A 178 -40.77 -1.77 30.10
N THR A 179 -40.94 -1.13 28.94
CA THR A 179 -42.05 -1.38 28.05
C THR A 179 -41.73 -2.56 27.15
N ILE A 180 -42.52 -3.63 27.26
CA ILE A 180 -42.29 -4.88 26.54
C ILE A 180 -43.46 -5.12 25.55
N LEU A 181 -43.11 -5.32 24.30
CA LEU A 181 -44.06 -5.75 23.25
C LEU A 181 -43.65 -7.16 22.77
N VAL A 182 -44.59 -8.09 22.89
CA VAL A 182 -44.40 -9.48 22.45
C VAL A 182 -45.36 -9.73 21.27
N VAL A 183 -44.82 -10.17 20.18
CA VAL A 183 -45.60 -10.72 19.05
C VAL A 183 -45.57 -12.24 19.18
N SER A 184 -46.76 -12.86 19.23
CA SER A 184 -46.88 -14.31 19.33
C SER A 184 -48.14 -14.80 18.68
N HIS A 185 -48.20 -16.04 18.30
CA HIS A 185 -49.41 -16.76 17.91
C HIS A 185 -49.99 -17.59 19.07
N ASN A 186 -49.31 -17.67 20.21
CA ASN A 186 -49.72 -18.45 21.39
C ASN A 186 -50.61 -17.59 22.28
N LEU A 187 -51.92 -17.85 22.19
CA LEU A 187 -52.92 -17.13 22.95
C LEU A 187 -52.90 -17.48 24.46
N ASP A 188 -52.57 -18.71 24.82
CA ASP A 188 -52.57 -19.14 26.21
C ASP A 188 -51.47 -18.42 27.01
N LEU A 189 -50.28 -18.28 26.42
CA LEU A 189 -49.21 -17.48 26.99
C LEU A 189 -49.61 -16.00 27.09
N ALA A 190 -50.24 -15.48 26.05
CA ALA A 190 -50.71 -14.09 26.06
C ALA A 190 -51.73 -13.85 27.21
N LYS A 191 -52.76 -14.68 27.34
CA LYS A 191 -53.72 -14.57 28.43
C LYS A 191 -53.10 -14.68 29.83
N LYS A 192 -52.05 -15.48 29.96
CA LYS A 192 -51.39 -15.70 31.25
C LYS A 192 -50.46 -14.56 31.65
N TYR A 193 -49.72 -14.00 30.71
CA TYR A 193 -48.60 -13.10 31.03
C TYR A 193 -48.81 -11.65 30.57
N ALA A 194 -49.79 -11.34 29.67
CA ALA A 194 -50.04 -10.01 29.19
C ALA A 194 -50.71 -9.11 30.25
N ASP A 195 -50.36 -7.83 30.25
CA ASP A 195 -51.13 -6.75 30.85
C ASP A 195 -52.14 -6.17 29.84
N LYS A 196 -51.81 -6.29 28.55
CA LYS A 196 -52.66 -5.89 27.43
C LYS A 196 -52.48 -6.86 26.28
N ILE A 197 -53.58 -7.32 25.65
CA ILE A 197 -53.58 -8.12 24.44
C ILE A 197 -54.20 -7.28 23.31
N VAL A 198 -53.53 -7.26 22.18
CA VAL A 198 -53.94 -6.65 20.95
C VAL A 198 -54.16 -7.75 19.92
N TYR A 199 -55.36 -7.97 19.50
CA TYR A 199 -55.69 -8.93 18.45
C TYR A 199 -55.67 -8.20 17.10
N ILE A 200 -54.85 -8.68 16.18
CA ILE A 200 -54.81 -8.19 14.80
C ILE A 200 -55.49 -9.22 13.89
N GLU A 201 -56.61 -8.85 13.31
CA GLU A 201 -57.39 -9.62 12.32
C GLU A 201 -57.39 -8.88 10.99
N LYS A 202 -57.86 -9.51 9.89
CA LYS A 202 -58.04 -8.84 8.62
C LYS A 202 -59.03 -7.67 8.79
N ASN A 203 -58.53 -6.43 8.76
CA ASN A 203 -59.25 -5.16 8.84
C ASN A 203 -59.82 -4.79 10.23
N LYS A 204 -59.47 -5.50 11.31
CA LYS A 204 -59.97 -5.18 12.65
C LYS A 204 -58.87 -5.34 13.68
N ILE A 205 -58.81 -4.40 14.61
CA ILE A 205 -57.97 -4.47 15.81
C ILE A 205 -58.86 -4.40 17.01
N THR A 206 -58.73 -5.37 17.90
CA THR A 206 -59.41 -5.40 19.17
C THR A 206 -58.37 -5.44 20.29
N GLU A 207 -58.66 -4.76 21.39
CA GLU A 207 -57.75 -4.65 22.53
C GLU A 207 -58.46 -5.16 23.78
N GLU A 208 -57.74 -5.92 24.59
CA GLU A 208 -58.18 -6.41 25.85
C GLU A 208 -57.10 -6.10 26.93
N SER A 209 -57.49 -5.47 28.02
CA SER A 209 -56.57 -5.08 29.09
C SER A 209 -56.91 -5.87 30.37
N PHE A 210 -55.89 -6.35 31.06
CA PHE A 210 -56.03 -7.15 32.29
C PHE A 210 -55.48 -6.40 33.47
N ASP A 211 -56.27 -6.24 34.51
CA ASP A 211 -55.86 -5.65 35.78
C ASP A 211 -55.38 -6.76 36.73
N LYS A 212 -54.07 -6.99 36.80
CA LYS A 212 -53.46 -8.06 37.58
C LYS A 212 -53.35 -7.75 39.07
N ASN A 213 -53.88 -6.60 39.54
CA ASN A 213 -53.75 -6.19 40.93
C ASN A 213 -54.74 -6.89 41.88
N SER A 214 -55.58 -7.83 41.40
CA SER A 214 -56.67 -8.44 42.21
C SER A 214 -56.48 -9.90 42.62
N GLN A 215 -55.42 -10.62 42.19
CA GLN A 215 -55.17 -11.97 42.71
C GLN A 215 -53.69 -12.33 42.73
N ASN A 216 -53.27 -12.73 43.96
CA ASN A 216 -52.00 -13.36 44.31
C ASN A 216 -50.78 -12.45 44.50
N GLN A 217 -50.52 -12.13 45.76
CA GLN A 217 -49.22 -11.74 46.25
C GLN A 217 -48.22 -12.88 46.05
N PRO A 218 -47.17 -12.73 45.30
CA PRO A 218 -46.01 -13.61 45.34
C PRO A 218 -45.13 -13.14 46.48
N LEU A 219 -44.57 -14.09 47.19
CA LEU A 219 -43.60 -13.94 48.24
C LEU A 219 -42.50 -12.93 47.86
N ILE A 220 -42.41 -11.92 48.66
CA ILE A 220 -41.52 -10.77 48.59
C ILE A 220 -40.09 -11.26 48.69
N ALA A 221 -39.37 -11.19 47.61
CA ALA A 221 -37.92 -10.97 47.69
C ALA A 221 -37.72 -9.46 47.95
N LYS A 222 -37.30 -9.16 49.18
CA LYS A 222 -37.01 -7.82 49.69
C LYS A 222 -36.29 -6.94 48.67
N ASN A 223 -36.82 -5.74 48.52
CA ASN A 223 -36.19 -4.58 47.95
C ASN A 223 -34.66 -4.62 48.05
N ARG A 224 -33.99 -4.77 46.92
CA ARG A 224 -32.72 -4.13 46.69
C ARG A 224 -32.98 -3.05 45.67
N ASP A 225 -33.03 -1.81 46.13
CA ASP A 225 -32.90 -0.65 45.28
C ASP A 225 -31.71 -0.88 44.33
N LEU A 226 -32.02 -1.20 43.11
CA LEU A 226 -31.03 -1.13 42.04
C LEU A 226 -30.69 0.34 41.87
N ASN A 227 -29.85 0.85 42.76
CA ASN A 227 -29.15 2.10 42.57
C ASN A 227 -28.32 1.97 41.34
N TYR A 228 -28.94 2.29 40.19
CA TYR A 228 -28.19 2.55 38.96
C TYR A 228 -27.27 3.75 39.21
N GLN A 229 -26.08 3.45 39.73
CA GLN A 229 -25.01 4.43 39.70
C GLN A 229 -24.88 4.88 38.27
N LYS A 230 -25.19 6.15 38.04
CA LYS A 230 -24.88 6.84 36.75
C LYS A 230 -23.43 6.50 36.40
N THR A 231 -23.24 5.54 35.49
CA THR A 231 -21.94 5.11 35.06
C THR A 231 -21.10 6.31 34.70
N ALA A 232 -19.93 6.44 35.27
CA ALA A 232 -18.97 7.49 35.07
C ALA A 232 -18.82 7.72 33.55
N LYS A 233 -18.82 9.00 33.15
CA LYS A 233 -18.57 9.40 31.75
C LYS A 233 -17.27 8.73 31.28
N ASN A 234 -17.39 7.70 30.46
CA ASN A 234 -16.23 7.04 29.87
C ASN A 234 -15.30 8.06 29.22
N SER A 235 -14.03 8.03 29.56
CA SER A 235 -13.02 8.85 28.90
C SER A 235 -13.00 8.51 27.41
N LYS A 236 -12.66 9.49 26.56
CA LYS A 236 -12.55 9.31 25.11
C LYS A 236 -11.63 8.12 24.75
N LEU A 237 -10.60 7.91 25.56
CA LEU A 237 -9.62 6.84 25.40
C LEU A 237 -10.21 5.44 25.67
N SER A 238 -11.06 5.30 26.68
CA SER A 238 -11.70 4.00 27.02
C SER A 238 -12.68 3.57 25.93
N LYS A 239 -13.38 4.52 25.30
CA LYS A 239 -14.26 4.25 24.16
C LYS A 239 -13.48 3.74 22.95
N ILE A 240 -12.37 4.39 22.57
CA ILE A 240 -11.52 3.97 21.46
C ILE A 240 -10.96 2.57 21.72
N LYS A 241 -10.47 2.29 22.94
CA LYS A 241 -9.96 0.97 23.30
C LYS A 241 -11.03 -0.12 23.18
N GLN A 242 -12.27 0.18 23.56
CA GLN A 242 -13.39 -0.74 23.49
C GLN A 242 -13.80 -1.04 22.05
N GLU A 243 -13.86 -0.01 21.20
CA GLU A 243 -14.14 -0.16 19.77
C GLU A 243 -13.05 -0.94 19.04
N PHE A 244 -11.77 -0.66 19.36
CA PHE A 244 -10.65 -1.43 18.82
C PHE A 244 -10.72 -2.90 19.21
N LYS A 245 -11.00 -3.22 20.48
CA LYS A 245 -11.16 -4.60 20.96
C LYS A 245 -12.28 -5.33 20.22
N THR A 246 -13.42 -4.66 20.01
CA THR A 246 -14.55 -5.24 19.27
C THR A 246 -14.20 -5.49 17.81
N GLY A 247 -13.58 -4.52 17.13
CA GLY A 247 -13.14 -4.66 15.74
C GLY A 247 -12.10 -5.77 15.57
N PHE A 248 -11.14 -5.86 16.49
CA PHE A 248 -10.11 -6.90 16.47
C PHE A 248 -10.69 -8.30 16.68
N LEU A 249 -11.64 -8.46 17.63
CA LEU A 249 -12.35 -9.71 17.84
C LEU A 249 -13.08 -10.16 16.57
N LEU A 250 -13.83 -9.27 15.93
CA LEU A 250 -14.56 -9.56 14.70
C LEU A 250 -13.62 -9.91 13.55
N THR A 251 -12.45 -9.26 13.47
CA THR A 251 -11.45 -9.55 12.43
C THR A 251 -10.85 -10.94 12.60
N ILE A 252 -10.43 -11.31 13.82
CA ILE A 252 -9.84 -12.64 14.08
C ILE A 252 -10.85 -13.76 13.82
N THR A 253 -12.10 -13.58 14.23
CA THR A 253 -13.12 -14.60 14.03
C THR A 253 -13.46 -14.80 12.57
N ASP A 254 -13.48 -13.74 11.77
CA ASP A 254 -13.66 -13.81 10.32
C ASP A 254 -12.50 -14.55 9.64
N PHE A 255 -11.25 -14.17 9.98
CA PHE A 255 -10.06 -14.81 9.44
C PHE A 255 -10.06 -16.33 9.72
N LYS A 256 -10.32 -16.73 10.97
CA LYS A 256 -10.41 -18.14 11.35
C LYS A 256 -11.56 -18.88 10.66
N SER A 257 -12.65 -18.21 10.39
CA SER A 257 -13.85 -18.84 9.82
C SER A 257 -13.77 -19.10 8.32
N LYS A 258 -12.91 -18.36 7.60
CA LYS A 258 -12.70 -18.46 6.14
C LYS A 258 -11.22 -18.63 5.84
N LEU A 259 -10.54 -19.44 6.64
CA LEU A 259 -9.07 -19.56 6.62
C LEU A 259 -8.54 -19.87 5.21
N THR A 260 -9.16 -20.81 4.49
CA THR A 260 -8.72 -21.20 3.13
C THR A 260 -8.81 -20.05 2.13
N SER A 261 -9.95 -19.36 2.06
CA SER A 261 -10.10 -18.21 1.16
C SER A 261 -9.24 -17.03 1.57
N SER A 262 -9.08 -16.78 2.86
CA SER A 262 -8.22 -15.71 3.39
C SER A 262 -6.74 -15.97 3.08
N ILE A 263 -6.28 -17.22 3.20
CA ILE A 263 -4.92 -17.62 2.83
C ILE A 263 -4.71 -17.47 1.33
N LEU A 264 -5.66 -17.92 0.50
CA LEU A 264 -5.57 -17.78 -0.95
C LEU A 264 -5.43 -16.31 -1.37
N PHE A 265 -6.28 -15.43 -0.84
CA PHE A 265 -6.18 -13.99 -1.11
C PHE A 265 -4.86 -13.39 -0.61
N LEU A 266 -4.41 -13.80 0.59
CA LEU A 266 -3.12 -13.35 1.12
C LEU A 266 -1.96 -13.74 0.18
N LEU A 267 -1.94 -14.98 -0.30
CA LEU A 267 -0.91 -15.46 -1.24
C LEU A 267 -0.95 -14.70 -2.56
N LEU A 268 -2.14 -14.45 -3.11
CA LEU A 268 -2.29 -13.67 -4.34
C LEU A 268 -1.79 -12.22 -4.16
N PHE A 269 -2.09 -11.58 -3.03
CA PHE A 269 -1.58 -10.24 -2.73
C PHE A 269 -0.07 -10.25 -2.50
N LEU A 270 0.46 -11.24 -1.80
CA LEU A 270 1.91 -11.38 -1.57
C LEU A 270 2.67 -11.50 -2.88
N THR A 271 2.22 -12.38 -3.79
CA THR A 271 2.87 -12.59 -5.08
C THR A 271 2.78 -11.36 -5.98
N SER A 272 1.63 -10.71 -6.04
CA SER A 272 1.43 -9.50 -6.85
C SER A 272 2.23 -8.31 -6.30
N PHE A 273 2.26 -8.12 -4.98
CA PHE A 273 3.05 -7.11 -4.32
C PHE A 273 4.55 -7.35 -4.51
N PHE A 274 4.99 -8.60 -4.34
CA PHE A 274 6.37 -9.00 -4.58
C PHE A 274 6.80 -8.77 -6.03
N GLY A 275 5.96 -9.14 -7.01
CA GLY A 275 6.20 -8.89 -8.42
C GLY A 275 6.33 -7.40 -8.73
N THR A 276 5.42 -6.57 -8.21
CA THR A 276 5.47 -5.12 -8.38
C THR A 276 6.75 -4.53 -7.78
N LEU A 277 7.15 -4.99 -6.60
CA LEU A 277 8.37 -4.54 -5.93
C LEU A 277 9.62 -4.97 -6.70
N LEU A 278 9.68 -6.24 -7.15
CA LEU A 278 10.81 -6.78 -7.91
C LEU A 278 11.03 -5.98 -9.21
N PHE A 279 9.99 -5.80 -10.01
CA PHE A 279 10.10 -5.07 -11.26
C PHE A 279 10.30 -3.56 -11.06
N GLY A 280 9.76 -2.98 -9.97
CA GLY A 280 10.05 -1.60 -9.60
C GLY A 280 11.52 -1.37 -9.27
N VAL A 281 12.12 -2.27 -8.51
CA VAL A 281 13.55 -2.22 -8.17
C VAL A 281 14.42 -2.51 -9.40
N LEU A 282 14.02 -3.46 -10.27
CA LEU A 282 14.69 -3.69 -11.55
C LEU A 282 14.72 -2.42 -12.40
N ASN A 283 13.60 -1.71 -12.50
CA ASN A 283 13.52 -0.47 -13.28
C ASN A 283 14.45 0.62 -12.73
N LEU A 284 14.50 0.81 -11.41
CA LEU A 284 15.43 1.74 -10.78
C LEU A 284 16.90 1.38 -11.06
N ASN A 285 17.20 0.10 -11.03
CA ASN A 285 18.56 -0.40 -11.21
C ASN A 285 19.04 -0.26 -12.65
N ILE A 286 18.20 -0.59 -13.63
CA ILE A 286 18.52 -0.45 -15.03
C ILE A 286 18.82 1.01 -15.40
N SER A 287 18.05 1.96 -14.87
CA SER A 287 18.31 3.38 -15.11
C SER A 287 19.68 3.82 -14.58
N SER A 288 20.06 3.39 -13.37
CA SER A 288 21.36 3.71 -12.78
C SER A 288 22.52 3.00 -13.49
N THR A 289 22.32 1.75 -13.86
CA THR A 289 23.31 0.93 -14.58
C THR A 289 23.49 1.47 -16.00
N ASN A 290 22.43 1.92 -16.67
CA ASN A 290 22.49 2.53 -17.99
C ASN A 290 23.32 3.82 -17.98
N LEU A 291 23.12 4.69 -16.99
CA LEU A 291 23.91 5.90 -16.84
C LEU A 291 25.38 5.55 -16.63
N GLN A 292 25.68 4.60 -15.75
CA GLN A 292 27.05 4.16 -15.49
C GLN A 292 27.68 3.53 -16.72
N ASN A 293 26.97 2.67 -17.45
CA ASN A 293 27.44 2.08 -18.70
C ASN A 293 27.68 3.15 -19.77
N THR A 294 26.78 4.14 -19.90
CA THR A 294 26.96 5.25 -20.86
C THR A 294 28.24 6.01 -20.59
N ILE A 295 28.56 6.25 -19.32
CA ILE A 295 29.81 6.91 -18.91
C ILE A 295 31.00 5.99 -19.13
N GLU A 296 30.93 4.75 -18.69
CA GLU A 296 32.04 3.78 -18.75
C GLU A 296 32.43 3.44 -20.19
N TYR A 297 31.44 3.26 -21.07
CA TYR A 297 31.65 3.01 -22.49
C TYR A 297 31.84 4.30 -23.30
N GLN A 298 31.81 5.45 -22.65
CA GLN A 298 31.95 6.77 -23.29
C GLN A 298 30.98 6.99 -24.46
N LEU A 299 29.78 6.47 -24.36
CA LEU A 299 28.73 6.56 -25.38
C LEU A 299 28.26 8.00 -25.62
N ASP A 300 28.53 8.90 -24.68
CA ASP A 300 28.22 10.32 -24.72
C ASP A 300 29.34 11.17 -25.36
N SER A 301 30.36 10.54 -25.86
CA SER A 301 31.47 11.28 -26.45
C SER A 301 31.68 11.03 -27.95
N VAL A 302 32.12 12.07 -28.66
CA VAL A 302 32.48 12.05 -30.08
C VAL A 302 33.83 12.65 -30.24
N VAL A 303 34.68 11.99 -31.02
CA VAL A 303 35.98 12.51 -31.43
C VAL A 303 35.81 13.18 -32.82
N ILE A 304 36.30 14.40 -32.95
CA ILE A 304 36.25 15.14 -34.21
C ILE A 304 37.65 15.52 -34.68
N THR A 305 37.85 15.43 -35.98
CA THR A 305 39.02 15.94 -36.71
C THR A 305 38.52 16.81 -37.87
N LYS A 306 39.35 17.79 -38.31
CA LYS A 306 39.01 18.56 -39.53
C LYS A 306 39.28 17.70 -40.76
N LYS A 307 38.33 17.72 -41.72
CA LYS A 307 38.55 17.11 -43.05
C LYS A 307 39.66 17.85 -43.76
N SER A 308 40.69 17.13 -44.17
CA SER A 308 41.85 17.69 -44.84
C SER A 308 42.24 16.85 -46.05
N ASN A 309 42.58 17.53 -47.17
CA ASN A 309 43.04 16.87 -48.41
C ASN A 309 44.54 16.56 -48.43
N ALA A 310 45.35 17.01 -47.49
CA ALA A 310 46.80 16.66 -47.38
C ALA A 310 47.52 17.24 -46.16
N GLU A 311 46.98 18.23 -45.42
CA GLU A 311 47.69 18.84 -44.27
C GLU A 311 46.92 18.63 -42.96
N ILE A 312 47.67 18.57 -41.87
CA ILE A 312 47.10 18.39 -40.54
C ILE A 312 46.55 19.74 -40.08
N ASN A 313 45.24 19.88 -40.09
CA ASN A 313 44.56 21.07 -39.63
C ASN A 313 44.32 21.03 -38.14
N THR A 314 44.88 21.97 -37.39
CA THR A 314 44.67 22.14 -35.96
C THR A 314 43.44 22.99 -35.67
N PHE A 315 42.91 22.84 -34.46
CA PHE A 315 41.78 23.66 -33.97
C PHE A 315 42.35 24.84 -33.14
N SER A 316 42.08 26.05 -33.59
CA SER A 316 42.41 27.24 -32.79
C SER A 316 41.52 27.37 -31.57
N THR A 317 41.97 28.09 -30.55
CA THR A 317 41.16 28.36 -29.37
C THR A 317 39.82 29.02 -29.66
N ASN A 318 39.76 29.94 -30.65
CA ASN A 318 38.54 30.61 -31.09
C ASN A 318 37.54 29.63 -31.74
N GLU A 319 38.02 28.63 -32.49
CA GLU A 319 37.18 27.63 -33.10
C GLU A 319 36.57 26.71 -32.04
N ILE A 320 37.37 26.28 -31.04
CA ILE A 320 36.87 25.46 -29.93
C ILE A 320 35.76 26.18 -29.19
N THR A 321 35.94 27.48 -28.88
CA THR A 321 34.90 28.28 -28.21
C THR A 321 33.64 28.38 -29.07
N LYS A 322 33.75 28.62 -30.36
CA LYS A 322 32.60 28.66 -31.32
C LYS A 322 31.86 27.32 -31.39
N ILE A 323 32.58 26.21 -31.41
CA ILE A 323 31.95 24.88 -31.40
C ILE A 323 31.09 24.70 -30.14
N GLN A 324 31.60 25.13 -28.99
CA GLN A 324 30.87 25.03 -27.68
C GLN A 324 29.66 25.97 -27.63
N GLU A 325 29.83 27.22 -28.10
CA GLU A 325 28.73 28.22 -28.11
C GLU A 325 27.59 27.81 -29.05
N ASN A 326 27.93 27.27 -30.22
CA ASN A 326 26.94 26.86 -31.22
C ASN A 326 26.23 25.54 -30.88
N ASN A 327 26.72 24.78 -29.90
CA ASN A 327 26.20 23.47 -29.54
C ASN A 327 25.96 23.35 -28.01
N PRO A 328 24.87 23.87 -27.48
CA PRO A 328 24.61 23.93 -26.03
C PRO A 328 24.46 22.56 -25.39
N LYS A 329 24.29 21.49 -26.16
CA LYS A 329 24.24 20.10 -25.68
C LYS A 329 25.62 19.52 -25.39
N ILE A 330 26.70 20.20 -25.80
CA ILE A 330 28.07 19.80 -25.48
C ILE A 330 28.43 20.35 -24.10
N VAL A 331 28.68 19.43 -23.18
CA VAL A 331 29.00 19.76 -21.78
C VAL A 331 30.49 20.07 -21.62
N LYS A 332 31.36 19.36 -22.35
CA LYS A 332 32.80 19.52 -22.23
C LYS A 332 33.47 19.24 -23.57
N ILE A 333 34.47 20.05 -23.92
CA ILE A 333 35.40 19.78 -25.01
C ILE A 333 36.80 19.54 -24.42
N VAL A 334 37.38 18.40 -24.81
CA VAL A 334 38.76 18.05 -24.40
C VAL A 334 39.65 18.04 -25.62
N PRO A 335 40.64 18.93 -25.70
CA PRO A 335 41.62 18.93 -26.76
C PRO A 335 42.55 17.75 -26.64
N ILE A 336 42.78 17.00 -27.74
CA ILE A 336 43.67 15.87 -27.81
C ILE A 336 44.79 16.23 -28.79
N PHE A 337 46.03 16.17 -28.34
CA PHE A 337 47.19 16.55 -29.11
C PHE A 337 47.89 15.37 -29.80
N SER A 338 47.40 14.15 -29.62
CA SER A 338 47.92 12.95 -30.31
C SER A 338 46.78 11.98 -30.64
N PHE A 339 47.09 11.03 -31.53
CA PHE A 339 46.14 9.91 -31.79
C PHE A 339 46.00 9.01 -30.55
N PRO A 340 44.88 8.32 -30.42
CA PRO A 340 44.53 7.55 -29.24
C PRO A 340 45.44 6.31 -28.97
N LYS A 341 46.44 6.06 -29.83
CA LYS A 341 47.40 4.97 -29.63
C LYS A 341 48.62 5.50 -28.88
N VAL A 342 48.79 5.03 -27.68
CA VAL A 342 49.88 5.39 -26.80
C VAL A 342 50.70 4.13 -26.49
N THR A 343 52.00 4.27 -26.52
CA THR A 343 52.95 3.20 -26.16
C THR A 343 53.43 3.42 -24.75
N PHE A 344 53.30 2.40 -23.93
CA PHE A 344 53.83 2.37 -22.59
C PHE A 344 55.04 1.47 -22.53
N THR A 345 56.11 1.94 -21.89
CA THR A 345 57.36 1.20 -21.72
C THR A 345 57.75 1.17 -20.26
N TYR A 346 58.01 -0.03 -19.74
CA TYR A 346 58.51 -0.22 -18.37
C TYR A 346 59.58 -1.29 -18.34
N GLY A 347 60.81 -0.87 -18.07
CA GLY A 347 62.00 -1.71 -18.26
C GLY A 347 62.10 -2.16 -19.73
N ASP A 348 62.24 -3.46 -19.94
CA ASP A 348 62.35 -4.06 -21.28
C ASP A 348 60.98 -4.35 -21.92
N LYS A 349 59.88 -4.10 -21.21
CA LYS A 349 58.51 -4.37 -21.68
C LYS A 349 57.94 -3.16 -22.37
N VAL A 350 57.39 -3.40 -23.55
CA VAL A 350 56.72 -2.38 -24.38
C VAL A 350 55.29 -2.86 -24.69
N GLU A 351 54.31 -2.07 -24.34
CA GLU A 351 52.91 -2.38 -24.57
C GLU A 351 52.18 -1.21 -25.23
N PHE A 352 51.31 -1.56 -26.17
CA PHE A 352 50.42 -0.59 -26.82
C PHE A 352 49.07 -0.61 -26.12
N ASP A 353 48.61 0.54 -25.67
CA ASP A 353 47.27 0.67 -25.12
C ASP A 353 46.40 1.56 -26.05
N SER A 354 45.34 0.97 -26.63
CA SER A 354 44.36 1.69 -27.41
C SER A 354 43.24 2.27 -26.57
N SER A 355 43.19 1.92 -25.31
CA SER A 355 42.13 2.33 -24.38
C SER A 355 42.65 3.41 -23.43
N VAL A 356 43.15 4.50 -23.99
CA VAL A 356 43.66 5.65 -23.23
C VAL A 356 42.65 6.79 -23.31
N ASP A 357 42.28 7.34 -22.16
CA ASP A 357 41.49 8.56 -22.07
C ASP A 357 42.26 9.68 -21.38
N TYR A 358 41.82 10.90 -21.62
CA TYR A 358 42.45 12.09 -21.11
C TYR A 358 41.53 12.76 -20.10
N ILE A 359 42.05 13.00 -18.90
CA ILE A 359 41.28 13.64 -17.81
C ILE A 359 42.00 14.93 -17.37
N ASP A 360 41.19 15.85 -16.83
CA ASP A 360 41.69 17.06 -16.19
C ASP A 360 41.21 17.15 -14.74
N GLU A 361 41.62 18.18 -14.02
CA GLU A 361 41.29 18.42 -12.62
C GLU A 361 39.86 18.98 -12.42
N SER A 362 39.09 19.13 -13.52
CA SER A 362 37.73 19.72 -13.44
C SER A 362 36.75 18.81 -12.68
N ASP A 363 35.75 19.42 -12.07
CA ASP A 363 34.69 18.69 -11.38
C ASP A 363 33.90 17.77 -12.32
N PHE A 364 33.91 18.06 -13.63
CA PHE A 364 33.33 17.19 -14.63
C PHE A 364 33.93 15.78 -14.59
N PHE A 365 35.26 15.65 -14.60
CA PHE A 365 35.92 14.35 -14.57
C PHE A 365 35.93 13.72 -13.16
N LYS A 366 35.97 14.53 -12.10
CA LYS A 366 35.86 14.01 -10.73
C LYS A 366 34.50 13.36 -10.47
N ASN A 367 33.43 13.92 -11.02
CA ASN A 367 32.09 13.38 -10.86
C ASN A 367 31.76 12.27 -11.89
N ARG A 368 32.42 12.27 -13.03
CA ARG A 368 32.19 11.31 -14.09
C ARG A 368 32.81 9.94 -13.81
N PHE A 369 34.06 9.93 -13.40
CA PHE A 369 34.75 8.71 -13.03
C PHE A 369 34.80 8.62 -11.52
N ILE A 370 33.76 8.02 -10.93
CA ILE A 370 33.76 7.70 -9.49
C ILE A 370 34.72 6.55 -9.28
N PHE A 371 35.98 6.89 -9.05
CA PHE A 371 37.00 5.93 -8.64
C PHE A 371 36.74 5.59 -7.17
N ASP A 372 36.05 4.49 -6.93
CA ASP A 372 35.89 3.90 -5.60
C ASP A 372 37.03 2.90 -5.32
N ASN A 373 37.08 2.40 -4.10
CA ASN A 373 38.09 1.41 -3.69
C ASN A 373 38.01 0.07 -4.46
N LYS A 374 36.95 -0.13 -5.29
CA LYS A 374 36.79 -1.32 -6.14
C LYS A 374 37.32 -1.10 -7.56
N THR A 375 37.22 0.11 -8.06
CA THR A 375 37.57 0.47 -9.44
C THR A 375 38.93 1.13 -9.57
N LEU A 376 39.48 1.68 -8.50
CA LEU A 376 40.82 2.29 -8.48
C LEU A 376 41.62 1.83 -7.26
N VAL A 377 42.77 1.24 -7.51
CA VAL A 377 43.80 1.00 -6.50
C VAL A 377 44.82 2.15 -6.56
N GLY A 378 44.92 2.95 -5.50
CA GLY A 378 45.77 4.15 -5.48
C GLY A 378 44.95 5.43 -5.39
N ARG A 379 45.33 6.48 -6.10
CA ARG A 379 44.65 7.77 -6.13
C ARG A 379 44.44 8.30 -7.55
N ASN A 380 43.59 9.28 -7.68
CA ASN A 380 43.39 9.96 -8.96
C ASN A 380 44.54 10.88 -9.34
N ILE A 381 44.65 11.20 -10.63
CA ILE A 381 45.67 12.12 -11.18
C ILE A 381 45.46 13.52 -10.59
N GLN A 382 46.56 14.14 -10.16
CA GLN A 382 46.61 15.50 -9.62
C GLN A 382 47.60 16.39 -10.41
N ASN A 383 48.58 15.80 -11.10
CA ASN A 383 49.63 16.51 -11.82
C ASN A 383 49.78 15.95 -13.25
N LYS A 384 50.33 16.78 -14.14
CA LYS A 384 50.55 16.40 -15.55
C LYS A 384 51.60 15.31 -15.78
N ASP A 385 52.44 15.04 -14.81
CA ASP A 385 53.46 13.99 -14.82
C ASP A 385 53.00 12.67 -14.18
N GLU A 386 51.68 12.52 -13.99
CA GLU A 386 51.07 11.34 -13.38
C GLU A 386 50.23 10.54 -14.40
N VAL A 387 50.10 9.24 -14.15
CA VAL A 387 49.30 8.32 -14.97
C VAL A 387 48.56 7.32 -14.09
N ILE A 388 47.34 6.99 -14.50
CA ILE A 388 46.63 5.83 -14.02
C ILE A 388 46.67 4.78 -15.13
N ILE A 389 47.23 3.61 -14.83
CA ILE A 389 47.33 2.51 -15.81
C ILE A 389 46.15 1.55 -15.63
N SER A 390 45.75 0.90 -16.71
CA SER A 390 44.75 -0.16 -16.66
C SER A 390 45.29 -1.37 -15.88
N LYS A 391 44.37 -2.14 -15.26
CA LYS A 391 44.70 -3.38 -14.58
C LYS A 391 45.35 -4.39 -15.51
N SER A 392 44.92 -4.42 -16.77
CA SER A 392 45.54 -5.26 -17.80
C SER A 392 47.02 -4.89 -18.03
N LEU A 393 47.29 -3.58 -18.17
CA LEU A 393 48.65 -3.07 -18.35
C LEU A 393 49.50 -3.29 -17.11
N ALA A 394 48.94 -3.08 -15.90
CA ALA A 394 49.63 -3.32 -14.64
C ALA A 394 50.03 -4.79 -14.50
N THR A 395 49.18 -5.73 -14.90
CA THR A 395 49.48 -7.17 -14.88
C THR A 395 50.63 -7.51 -15.83
N LYS A 396 50.62 -6.96 -17.05
CA LYS A 396 51.69 -7.18 -18.02
C LYS A 396 53.04 -6.62 -17.55
N PHE A 397 53.01 -5.51 -16.85
CA PHE A 397 54.20 -4.88 -16.27
C PHE A 397 54.60 -5.43 -14.91
N ASN A 398 53.83 -6.35 -14.34
CA ASN A 398 54.01 -6.90 -12.98
C ASN A 398 53.97 -5.81 -11.89
N ILE A 399 53.09 -4.84 -12.04
CA ILE A 399 52.85 -3.76 -11.06
C ILE A 399 51.61 -4.11 -10.23
N GLU A 400 51.82 -4.52 -8.98
CA GLU A 400 50.71 -4.88 -8.08
C GLU A 400 50.06 -3.67 -7.39
N LYS A 401 50.90 -2.65 -7.10
CA LYS A 401 50.44 -1.42 -6.42
C LYS A 401 51.12 -0.19 -7.04
N PRO A 402 50.40 0.93 -7.13
CA PRO A 402 50.94 2.19 -7.63
C PRO A 402 51.88 2.82 -6.56
N ASN A 403 53.18 2.67 -6.72
CA ASN A 403 54.19 3.21 -5.80
C ASN A 403 55.02 4.31 -6.45
N ASN A 404 54.42 5.18 -7.26
CA ASN A 404 55.10 6.21 -8.04
C ASN A 404 56.20 5.67 -8.97
N GLN A 405 56.12 4.40 -9.41
CA GLN A 405 57.01 3.87 -10.44
C GLN A 405 56.94 4.73 -11.69
N LYS A 406 58.07 4.95 -12.34
CA LYS A 406 58.11 5.69 -13.59
C LYS A 406 57.86 4.74 -14.76
N ILE A 407 56.91 5.09 -15.59
CA ILE A 407 56.62 4.44 -16.87
C ILE A 407 56.86 5.45 -17.96
N SER A 408 57.58 5.04 -18.99
CA SER A 408 57.81 5.88 -20.17
C SER A 408 56.61 5.77 -21.09
N VAL A 409 56.05 6.91 -21.46
CA VAL A 409 54.86 7.02 -22.30
C VAL A 409 55.20 7.81 -23.55
N SER A 410 54.96 7.23 -24.73
CA SER A 410 55.20 7.88 -26.01
C SER A 410 53.99 7.72 -26.93
N SER A 411 53.83 8.61 -27.88
CA SER A 411 52.91 8.49 -28.98
C SER A 411 53.64 8.63 -30.34
N PHE A 412 52.98 8.29 -31.42
CA PHE A 412 53.54 8.27 -32.79
C PHE A 412 54.34 9.53 -33.16
N ARG A 413 54.08 10.68 -32.53
CA ARG A 413 54.67 11.98 -32.90
C ARG A 413 55.41 12.67 -31.74
N ASN A 414 55.42 12.09 -30.57
CA ASN A 414 56.01 12.72 -29.40
C ASN A 414 57.13 11.86 -28.80
N THR A 415 58.13 12.52 -28.27
CA THR A 415 59.19 11.86 -27.52
C THR A 415 58.62 11.17 -26.30
N ALA A 416 59.27 10.11 -25.88
CA ALA A 416 58.89 9.41 -24.68
C ALA A 416 59.04 10.32 -23.43
N VAL A 417 58.06 10.26 -22.55
CA VAL A 417 58.00 11.02 -21.30
C VAL A 417 57.79 10.03 -20.14
N ASP A 418 58.57 10.20 -19.10
CA ASP A 418 58.43 9.39 -17.87
C ASP A 418 57.33 9.95 -16.99
N LEU A 419 56.33 9.16 -16.76
CA LEU A 419 55.19 9.48 -15.90
C LEU A 419 55.18 8.60 -14.65
N LYS A 420 54.70 9.13 -13.56
CA LYS A 420 54.53 8.42 -12.28
C LYS A 420 53.20 7.68 -12.24
N VAL A 421 53.22 6.40 -11.96
CA VAL A 421 52.00 5.59 -11.77
C VAL A 421 51.42 5.88 -10.40
N VAL A 422 50.24 6.54 -10.37
CA VAL A 422 49.57 6.94 -9.14
C VAL A 422 48.29 6.10 -8.86
N GLY A 423 47.82 5.38 -9.87
CA GLY A 423 46.63 4.52 -9.74
C GLY A 423 46.66 3.36 -10.75
N ILE A 424 45.93 2.30 -10.38
CA ILE A 424 45.62 1.17 -11.26
C ILE A 424 44.08 1.09 -11.38
N SER A 425 43.58 1.27 -12.58
CA SER A 425 42.13 1.27 -12.88
C SER A 425 41.65 -0.12 -13.28
N SER A 426 40.56 -0.58 -12.69
CA SER A 426 39.83 -1.77 -13.10
C SER A 426 38.52 -1.44 -13.84
N LEU A 427 38.35 -0.20 -14.28
CA LEU A 427 37.25 0.17 -15.15
C LEU A 427 37.34 -0.63 -16.46
N SER A 428 36.33 -1.42 -16.76
CA SER A 428 36.30 -2.32 -17.92
C SER A 428 35.21 -1.94 -18.89
N THR A 429 35.49 -2.15 -20.18
CA THR A 429 34.49 -2.03 -21.25
C THR A 429 33.94 -3.38 -21.68
N LEU A 430 33.00 -3.38 -22.64
CA LEU A 430 32.37 -4.57 -23.27
C LEU A 430 33.36 -5.69 -23.63
N ASP A 431 34.57 -5.34 -24.02
CA ASP A 431 35.61 -6.31 -24.45
C ASP A 431 36.64 -6.60 -23.37
N ARG A 432 36.36 -6.32 -22.10
CA ARG A 432 37.28 -6.47 -20.98
C ARG A 432 38.57 -5.61 -21.08
N LEU A 433 38.55 -4.57 -21.88
CA LEU A 433 39.62 -3.59 -21.95
C LEU A 433 39.50 -2.63 -20.78
N ASN A 434 40.51 -2.58 -19.96
CA ASN A 434 40.63 -1.60 -18.89
C ASN A 434 41.21 -0.31 -19.45
N PHE A 435 40.71 0.85 -18.99
CA PHE A 435 41.21 2.15 -19.43
C PHE A 435 42.42 2.61 -18.63
N SER A 436 43.39 3.14 -19.35
CA SER A 436 44.47 3.97 -18.78
C SER A 436 44.13 5.45 -18.93
N PHE A 437 44.46 6.27 -17.95
CA PHE A 437 44.13 7.69 -17.95
C PHE A 437 45.42 8.53 -17.88
N LEU A 438 45.51 9.51 -18.77
CA LEU A 438 46.58 10.51 -18.82
C LEU A 438 46.01 11.90 -18.51
N HIS A 439 46.80 12.76 -17.93
CA HIS A 439 46.47 14.16 -17.79
C HIS A 439 46.40 14.83 -19.17
N HIS A 440 45.35 15.65 -19.43
CA HIS A 440 45.18 16.31 -20.73
C HIS A 440 46.37 17.21 -21.14
N LYS A 441 47.12 17.76 -20.18
CA LYS A 441 48.35 18.53 -20.40
C LYS A 441 49.61 17.67 -20.46
N PHE A 442 49.51 16.36 -20.53
CA PHE A 442 50.62 15.46 -20.68
C PHE A 442 51.54 15.89 -21.84
N PHE A 443 50.99 16.39 -22.95
CA PHE A 443 51.73 16.82 -24.13
C PHE A 443 52.53 18.09 -23.93
N GLU A 444 52.34 18.85 -22.86
CA GLU A 444 53.24 19.96 -22.51
C GLU A 444 54.63 19.43 -22.07
N LEU A 445 54.70 18.16 -21.63
CA LEU A 445 55.93 17.47 -21.26
C LEU A 445 56.61 16.78 -22.44
N ALA A 446 55.81 16.41 -23.46
CA ALA A 446 56.27 15.69 -24.64
C ALA A 446 56.72 16.65 -25.75
N LYS A 447 57.97 16.53 -26.21
CA LYS A 447 58.44 17.33 -27.34
C LYS A 447 58.04 16.66 -28.67
N PRO A 448 57.64 17.43 -29.69
CA PRO A 448 57.37 16.86 -30.99
C PRO A 448 58.68 16.24 -31.56
N VAL A 449 58.54 15.09 -32.22
CA VAL A 449 59.67 14.46 -32.92
C VAL A 449 59.99 15.33 -34.10
N GLN A 450 61.16 15.96 -34.12
CA GLN A 450 61.66 16.67 -35.29
C GLN A 450 61.78 15.70 -36.46
N LYS A 451 61.14 15.96 -37.60
CA LYS A 451 61.42 15.25 -38.84
C LYS A 451 62.90 15.53 -39.16
N ASN A 452 63.73 14.54 -39.13
CA ASN A 452 65.01 14.63 -39.78
C ASN A 452 64.75 14.80 -41.26
N ASN A 453 64.81 16.04 -41.75
CA ASN A 453 64.90 16.30 -43.15
C ASN A 453 66.16 15.61 -43.65
N GLY A 454 66.02 14.74 -44.64
CA GLY A 454 67.13 14.06 -45.26
C GLY A 454 68.19 15.07 -45.76
N PRO A 455 69.45 14.60 -46.04
CA PRO A 455 70.54 15.49 -46.38
C PRO A 455 70.36 16.02 -47.79
N ASN A 456 69.65 17.13 -47.97
CA ASN A 456 69.66 18.02 -49.12
C ASN A 456 68.54 19.06 -49.09
N GLU A 457 68.79 20.15 -48.37
CA GLU A 457 68.18 21.43 -48.70
C GLU A 457 69.13 22.54 -48.24
N ASN A 458 69.54 23.37 -49.24
CA ASN A 458 70.46 24.47 -49.12
C ASN A 458 70.04 25.48 -48.02
N LEU A 459 70.98 25.82 -47.17
CA LEU A 459 70.88 26.90 -46.20
C LEU A 459 70.64 28.23 -46.94
N ASP A 460 69.41 28.71 -46.85
CA ASP A 460 69.08 30.11 -47.20
C ASP A 460 69.25 30.93 -45.89
N ASN A 461 70.37 31.66 -45.80
CA ASN A 461 70.90 32.38 -44.64
C ASN A 461 70.14 33.68 -44.32
N ASN A 462 68.87 33.85 -44.65
CA ASN A 462 68.12 35.09 -44.42
C ASN A 462 66.75 34.92 -43.81
N LYS A 463 66.63 34.16 -42.72
CA LYS A 463 65.42 34.27 -41.85
C LYS A 463 65.85 34.76 -40.48
N PRO A 464 65.14 35.77 -39.89
CA PRO A 464 65.47 36.28 -38.56
C PRO A 464 65.32 35.13 -37.52
N GLU A 465 66.28 35.06 -36.61
CA GLU A 465 66.27 34.13 -35.46
C GLU A 465 64.93 34.21 -34.75
N LYS A 466 64.16 33.15 -34.84
CA LYS A 466 63.01 32.98 -33.96
C LYS A 466 63.50 32.86 -32.52
N ASP A 467 63.00 33.74 -31.69
CA ASP A 467 63.18 33.77 -30.25
C ASP A 467 62.84 32.39 -29.64
N ASN A 468 63.82 31.56 -29.39
CA ASN A 468 63.69 30.17 -28.97
C ASN A 468 63.20 29.99 -27.53
N ASN A 469 62.74 31.07 -26.85
CA ASN A 469 62.32 31.04 -25.45
C ASN A 469 60.79 31.16 -25.22
N LYS A 470 59.96 31.21 -26.26
CA LYS A 470 58.48 31.10 -26.07
C LYS A 470 58.09 29.67 -26.39
N PRO A 471 57.39 28.94 -25.49
CA PRO A 471 56.82 27.66 -25.82
C PRO A 471 55.90 27.82 -26.99
N GLU A 472 56.19 27.18 -28.14
CA GLU A 472 55.28 27.17 -29.31
C GLU A 472 53.96 26.59 -28.86
N LYS A 473 52.90 27.39 -28.94
CA LYS A 473 51.56 26.99 -28.56
C LYS A 473 51.10 25.96 -29.63
N ILE A 474 51.14 24.70 -29.23
CA ILE A 474 50.68 23.60 -30.08
C ILE A 474 49.16 23.61 -30.06
N ASP A 475 48.49 23.88 -31.16
CA ASP A 475 47.04 23.76 -31.31
C ASP A 475 46.62 22.29 -31.49
N PRO A 476 45.55 21.84 -30.86
CA PRO A 476 45.09 20.44 -30.95
C PRO A 476 44.53 20.12 -32.35
N TRP A 477 44.75 18.91 -32.84
CA TRP A 477 44.22 18.42 -34.12
C TRP A 477 42.96 17.55 -33.93
N VAL A 478 42.72 17.06 -32.74
CA VAL A 478 41.60 16.21 -32.36
C VAL A 478 40.89 16.85 -31.17
N LEU A 479 39.57 16.92 -31.24
CA LEU A 479 38.79 17.32 -30.11
C LEU A 479 37.85 16.16 -29.71
N LYS A 480 37.75 15.88 -28.42
CA LYS A 480 36.77 14.97 -27.84
C LYS A 480 35.67 15.80 -27.20
N LEU A 481 34.46 15.62 -27.71
CA LEU A 481 33.26 16.34 -27.32
C LEU A 481 32.44 15.43 -26.42
N TYR A 482 32.04 15.89 -25.25
CA TYR A 482 31.14 15.18 -24.35
C TYR A 482 29.76 15.86 -24.39
N PHE A 483 28.73 15.06 -24.64
CA PHE A 483 27.35 15.51 -24.71
C PHE A 483 26.64 15.31 -23.38
N ASN A 484 25.54 16.05 -23.18
CA ASN A 484 24.66 15.81 -22.03
C ASN A 484 24.02 14.42 -22.16
N ILE A 485 23.97 13.68 -21.06
CA ILE A 485 23.36 12.36 -21.01
C ILE A 485 21.87 12.58 -20.73
N ASP A 486 21.09 12.68 -21.79
CA ASP A 486 19.63 12.82 -21.77
C ASP A 486 19.01 11.75 -22.70
N ASP A 487 17.67 11.69 -22.71
CA ASP A 487 16.93 10.71 -23.51
C ASP A 487 17.19 10.86 -25.03
N ASP A 488 17.66 12.04 -25.46
CA ASP A 488 17.94 12.36 -26.86
C ASP A 488 19.43 12.27 -27.25
N LEU A 489 20.28 11.69 -26.36
CA LEU A 489 21.72 11.67 -26.57
C LEU A 489 22.15 11.19 -27.98
N ALA A 490 21.59 10.05 -28.43
CA ALA A 490 21.91 9.50 -29.74
C ALA A 490 21.52 10.44 -30.86
N ALA A 491 20.34 11.08 -30.77
CA ALA A 491 19.87 12.06 -31.74
C ALA A 491 20.73 13.33 -31.71
N ASN A 492 21.17 13.78 -30.55
CA ASN A 492 22.03 14.96 -30.41
C ASN A 492 23.40 14.73 -31.07
N ILE A 493 23.99 13.55 -30.87
CA ILE A 493 25.25 13.16 -31.52
C ILE A 493 25.08 13.06 -33.05
N GLU A 494 24.01 12.43 -33.52
CA GLU A 494 23.74 12.28 -34.95
C GLU A 494 23.48 13.64 -35.64
N ASN A 495 22.72 14.53 -34.98
CA ASN A 495 22.44 15.89 -35.47
C ASN A 495 23.74 16.74 -35.52
N PHE A 496 24.59 16.63 -34.51
CA PHE A 496 25.89 17.29 -34.52
C PHE A 496 26.70 16.86 -35.76
N ALA A 497 26.82 15.56 -36.00
CA ALA A 497 27.57 15.03 -37.15
C ALA A 497 26.99 15.46 -38.52
N LYS A 498 25.66 15.56 -38.64
CA LYS A 498 24.97 16.01 -39.85
C LYS A 498 25.16 17.50 -40.13
N ASN A 499 25.15 18.32 -39.08
CA ASN A 499 25.22 19.77 -39.20
C ASN A 499 26.65 20.29 -39.35
N ASN A 500 27.66 19.54 -38.93
CA ASN A 500 29.08 19.95 -38.98
C ASN A 500 29.87 19.05 -39.92
N LYS A 501 29.52 19.10 -41.23
CA LYS A 501 30.10 18.25 -42.28
C LYS A 501 31.59 18.54 -42.56
N GLU A 502 32.10 19.67 -42.09
CA GLU A 502 33.52 20.05 -42.17
C GLU A 502 34.40 19.17 -41.23
N PHE A 503 33.81 18.52 -40.29
CA PHE A 503 34.52 17.61 -39.39
C PHE A 503 34.32 16.16 -39.80
N GLU A 504 35.35 15.36 -39.61
CA GLU A 504 35.25 13.90 -39.56
C GLU A 504 34.93 13.51 -38.17
N THR A 505 33.76 12.89 -37.95
CA THR A 505 33.26 12.53 -36.62
C THR A 505 33.43 11.03 -36.41
N GLN A 506 34.13 10.65 -35.35
CA GLN A 506 34.24 9.27 -34.88
C GLN A 506 33.62 9.20 -33.49
N SER A 507 32.51 8.45 -33.34
CA SER A 507 32.03 8.08 -32.04
C SER A 507 32.92 6.93 -31.48
N SER A 508 33.15 6.91 -30.18
CA SER A 508 34.02 5.91 -29.54
C SER A 508 33.66 4.45 -29.87
N LEU A 509 32.41 4.20 -30.31
CA LEU A 509 31.89 2.85 -30.62
C LEU A 509 31.17 2.77 -31.99
N GLY A 510 31.20 3.81 -32.82
CA GLY A 510 30.57 3.79 -34.15
C GLY A 510 29.09 3.42 -34.12
N GLY A 511 28.66 2.50 -35.01
CA GLY A 511 27.26 2.04 -35.10
C GLY A 511 26.75 1.22 -33.89
N ILE A 512 27.67 0.76 -33.02
CA ILE A 512 27.34 -0.02 -31.84
C ILE A 512 26.62 0.85 -30.80
N THR A 513 26.96 2.13 -30.67
CA THR A 513 26.34 3.09 -29.75
C THR A 513 24.83 3.15 -29.95
N LYS A 514 24.37 3.25 -31.22
CA LYS A 514 22.95 3.33 -31.55
C LYS A 514 22.21 2.06 -31.17
N SER A 515 22.82 0.89 -31.39
CA SER A 515 22.23 -0.40 -31.03
C SER A 515 22.12 -0.59 -29.54
N ILE A 516 23.14 -0.18 -28.77
CA ILE A 516 23.12 -0.29 -27.29
C ILE A 516 22.04 0.64 -26.71
N LEU A 517 21.99 1.90 -27.13
CA LEU A 517 20.98 2.85 -26.64
C LEU A 517 19.55 2.42 -27.01
N ASN A 518 19.35 1.91 -28.22
CA ASN A 518 18.05 1.37 -28.63
C ASN A 518 17.64 0.12 -27.82
N THR A 519 18.58 -0.78 -27.55
CA THR A 519 18.33 -1.97 -26.74
C THR A 519 18.00 -1.59 -25.30
N GLN A 520 18.68 -0.60 -24.74
CA GLN A 520 18.38 -0.08 -23.39
C GLN A 520 16.98 0.54 -23.31
N SER A 521 16.61 1.38 -24.28
CA SER A 521 15.27 1.99 -24.32
C SER A 521 14.18 0.93 -24.46
N PHE A 522 14.38 -0.07 -25.32
CA PHE A 522 13.46 -1.19 -25.45
C PHE A 522 13.31 -1.99 -24.15
N THR A 523 14.42 -2.28 -23.47
CA THR A 523 14.40 -3.00 -22.18
C THR A 523 13.62 -2.22 -21.11
N ASN A 524 13.82 -0.90 -21.02
CA ASN A 524 13.07 -0.04 -20.11
C ASN A 524 11.56 -0.06 -20.40
N ILE A 525 11.16 -0.02 -21.68
CA ILE A 525 9.76 -0.10 -22.09
C ILE A 525 9.15 -1.45 -21.68
N VAL A 526 9.85 -2.56 -21.94
CA VAL A 526 9.36 -3.90 -21.58
C VAL A 526 9.19 -4.05 -20.06
N ILE A 527 10.18 -3.64 -19.27
CA ILE A 527 10.09 -3.71 -17.81
C ILE A 527 9.01 -2.78 -17.27
N GLY A 528 8.89 -1.58 -17.84
CA GLY A 528 7.81 -0.66 -17.50
C GLY A 528 6.43 -1.25 -17.80
N ALA A 529 6.25 -1.90 -18.95
CA ALA A 529 5.01 -2.56 -19.32
C ALA A 529 4.66 -3.71 -18.36
N ILE A 530 5.64 -4.54 -17.98
CA ILE A 530 5.45 -5.61 -16.99
C ILE A 530 5.06 -5.04 -15.63
N LEU A 531 5.70 -3.97 -15.18
CA LEU A 531 5.37 -3.29 -13.93
C LEU A 531 3.92 -2.79 -13.93
N VAL A 532 3.49 -2.13 -15.01
CA VAL A 532 2.11 -1.66 -15.18
C VAL A 532 1.13 -2.84 -15.13
N LEU A 533 1.46 -3.97 -15.74
CA LEU A 533 0.64 -5.18 -15.71
C LEU A 533 0.48 -5.70 -14.28
N PHE A 534 1.54 -5.76 -13.47
CA PHE A 534 1.45 -6.16 -12.06
C PHE A 534 0.60 -5.19 -11.23
N ILE A 535 0.70 -3.88 -11.49
CA ILE A 535 -0.15 -2.87 -10.83
C ILE A 535 -1.63 -3.09 -11.19
N ILE A 536 -1.94 -3.36 -12.46
CA ILE A 536 -3.31 -3.65 -12.91
C ILE A 536 -3.85 -4.92 -12.22
N ILE A 537 -3.05 -6.00 -12.17
CA ILE A 537 -3.42 -7.23 -11.47
C ILE A 537 -3.72 -6.95 -10.00
N LEU A 538 -2.87 -6.18 -9.33
CA LEU A 538 -3.04 -5.78 -7.93
C LEU A 538 -4.35 -5.00 -7.75
N LEU A 539 -4.68 -4.06 -8.63
CA LEU A 539 -5.94 -3.31 -8.58
C LEU A 539 -7.17 -4.20 -8.80
N ILE A 540 -7.13 -5.13 -9.75
CA ILE A 540 -8.22 -6.09 -9.97
C ILE A 540 -8.43 -6.96 -8.73
N GLN A 541 -7.33 -7.47 -8.14
CA GLN A 541 -7.40 -8.24 -6.89
C GLN A 541 -8.01 -7.44 -5.75
N THR A 542 -7.68 -6.13 -5.63
CA THR A 542 -8.23 -5.26 -4.59
C THR A 542 -9.75 -5.11 -4.73
N VAL A 543 -10.26 -4.93 -5.95
CA VAL A 543 -11.70 -4.84 -6.22
C VAL A 543 -12.41 -6.14 -5.84
N PHE A 544 -11.84 -7.26 -6.26
CA PHE A 544 -12.42 -8.58 -5.99
C PHE A 544 -12.44 -8.90 -4.49
N TYR A 545 -11.33 -8.61 -3.80
CA TYR A 545 -11.23 -8.78 -2.35
C TYR A 545 -12.22 -7.89 -1.60
N ALA A 546 -12.31 -6.61 -1.93
CA ALA A 546 -13.22 -5.67 -1.28
C ALA A 546 -14.68 -6.09 -1.46
N LYS A 547 -15.07 -6.56 -2.66
CA LYS A 547 -16.41 -7.10 -2.92
C LYS A 547 -16.69 -8.34 -2.09
N ASN A 548 -15.81 -9.34 -2.12
CA ASN A 548 -15.96 -10.57 -1.36
C ASN A 548 -16.05 -10.30 0.16
N LEU A 549 -15.19 -9.42 0.68
CA LEU A 549 -15.23 -9.01 2.07
C LEU A 549 -16.57 -8.34 2.43
N SER A 550 -17.09 -7.46 1.59
CA SER A 550 -18.36 -6.80 1.82
C SER A 550 -19.53 -7.79 1.80
N ASP A 551 -19.60 -8.65 0.79
CA ASP A 551 -20.67 -9.64 0.64
C ASP A 551 -20.68 -10.62 1.83
N SER A 552 -19.50 -11.05 2.26
CA SER A 552 -19.37 -11.96 3.40
C SER A 552 -19.84 -11.36 4.73
N LYS A 553 -19.93 -10.05 4.82
CA LYS A 553 -20.28 -9.32 6.05
C LYS A 553 -21.67 -8.71 6.05
N MET A 554 -22.47 -8.94 5.04
CA MET A 554 -23.83 -8.37 4.92
C MET A 554 -24.70 -8.69 6.15
N LYS A 555 -24.74 -9.96 6.59
CA LYS A 555 -25.47 -10.39 7.79
C LYS A 555 -24.95 -9.72 9.05
N LEU A 556 -23.61 -9.64 9.22
CA LEU A 556 -22.98 -8.96 10.35
C LEU A 556 -23.31 -7.45 10.37
N ILE A 557 -23.27 -6.79 9.22
CA ILE A 557 -23.69 -5.39 9.08
C ILE A 557 -25.15 -5.25 9.50
N GLY A 558 -26.02 -6.18 9.09
CA GLY A 558 -27.41 -6.23 9.49
C GLY A 558 -27.59 -6.33 11.00
N ILE A 559 -26.86 -7.25 11.65
CA ILE A 559 -26.88 -7.43 13.12
C ILE A 559 -26.39 -6.17 13.83
N LEU A 560 -25.25 -5.61 13.43
CA LEU A 560 -24.73 -4.39 14.05
C LEU A 560 -25.67 -3.20 13.89
N LYS A 561 -26.32 -3.09 12.73
CA LYS A 561 -27.31 -2.07 12.44
C LYS A 561 -28.57 -2.24 13.28
N ALA A 562 -29.04 -3.48 13.46
CA ALA A 562 -30.15 -3.81 14.35
C ALA A 562 -29.83 -3.49 15.84
N LEU A 563 -28.55 -3.57 16.20
CA LEU A 563 -28.06 -3.16 17.52
C LEU A 563 -27.79 -1.64 17.64
N ASN A 564 -28.28 -0.82 16.71
CA ASN A 564 -28.08 0.64 16.68
C ASN A 564 -26.62 1.09 16.54
N ALA A 565 -25.76 0.30 15.88
CA ALA A 565 -24.41 0.72 15.54
C ALA A 565 -24.43 1.96 14.65
N LYS A 566 -23.57 2.92 14.96
CA LYS A 566 -23.35 4.08 14.09
C LYS A 566 -22.62 3.64 12.82
N THR A 567 -22.92 4.30 11.69
CA THR A 567 -22.30 3.98 10.40
C THR A 567 -20.77 3.91 10.48
N TRP A 568 -20.15 4.90 11.15
CA TRP A 568 -18.71 4.96 11.27
C TRP A 568 -18.10 3.81 12.09
N GLN A 569 -18.82 3.27 13.11
CA GLN A 569 -18.38 2.11 13.88
C GLN A 569 -18.33 0.86 13.00
N ILE A 570 -19.36 0.66 12.17
CA ILE A 570 -19.43 -0.46 11.23
C ILE A 570 -18.26 -0.36 10.24
N PHE A 571 -18.01 0.82 9.67
CA PHE A 571 -16.88 1.04 8.77
C PHE A 571 -15.54 0.81 9.47
N PHE A 572 -15.37 1.30 10.68
CA PHE A 572 -14.14 1.13 11.45
C PHE A 572 -13.83 -0.35 11.72
N TYR A 573 -14.82 -1.14 12.15
CA TYR A 573 -14.61 -2.56 12.40
C TYR A 573 -14.17 -3.34 11.17
N HIS A 574 -14.68 -2.97 10.02
CA HIS A 574 -14.31 -3.60 8.76
C HIS A 574 -12.96 -3.09 8.22
N TRP A 575 -12.71 -1.78 8.34
CA TRP A 575 -11.46 -1.16 7.92
C TRP A 575 -10.26 -1.68 8.71
N LEU A 576 -10.45 -1.99 9.99
CA LEU A 576 -9.42 -2.61 10.84
C LEU A 576 -8.92 -3.94 10.25
N ASN A 577 -9.79 -4.73 9.64
CA ASN A 577 -9.42 -5.96 8.95
C ASN A 577 -8.45 -5.68 7.78
N ILE A 578 -8.72 -4.65 6.98
CA ILE A 578 -7.86 -4.24 5.87
C ILE A 578 -6.49 -3.80 6.37
N ILE A 579 -6.45 -3.01 7.45
CA ILE A 579 -5.18 -2.57 8.08
C ILE A 579 -4.35 -3.78 8.50
N ILE A 580 -4.92 -4.72 9.24
CA ILE A 580 -4.19 -5.88 9.76
C ILE A 580 -3.61 -6.72 8.62
N ILE A 581 -4.39 -7.01 7.58
CA ILE A 581 -3.93 -7.80 6.44
C ILE A 581 -2.86 -7.04 5.65
N SER A 582 -3.04 -5.74 5.41
CA SER A 582 -2.07 -4.94 4.65
C SER A 582 -0.73 -4.80 5.38
N LEU A 583 -0.75 -4.62 6.70
CA LEU A 583 0.48 -4.60 7.52
C LEU A 583 1.18 -5.96 7.53
N PHE A 584 0.43 -7.05 7.53
CA PHE A 584 1.00 -8.39 7.45
C PHE A 584 1.68 -8.65 6.09
N ILE A 585 1.07 -8.20 4.98
CA ILE A 585 1.67 -8.26 3.64
C ILE A 585 2.95 -7.42 3.60
N LEU A 586 2.93 -6.20 4.14
CA LEU A 586 4.12 -5.34 4.21
C LEU A 586 5.24 -6.00 5.01
N PHE A 587 4.93 -6.58 6.17
CA PHE A 587 5.89 -7.25 7.04
C PHE A 587 6.54 -8.46 6.34
N ILE A 588 5.76 -9.34 5.74
CA ILE A 588 6.30 -10.53 5.03
C ILE A 588 7.20 -10.09 3.87
N ASN A 589 6.76 -9.15 3.04
CA ASN A 589 7.59 -8.69 1.92
C ASN A 589 8.89 -8.03 2.39
N SER A 590 8.87 -7.26 3.48
CA SER A 590 10.11 -6.67 4.02
C SER A 590 11.07 -7.71 4.57
N VAL A 591 10.57 -8.75 5.26
CA VAL A 591 11.42 -9.81 5.85
C VAL A 591 11.95 -10.78 4.79
N VAL A 592 11.17 -11.09 3.76
CA VAL A 592 11.53 -12.08 2.72
C VAL A 592 12.26 -11.40 1.56
N PHE A 593 11.75 -10.29 1.05
CA PHE A 593 12.26 -9.67 -0.18
C PHE A 593 13.60 -8.99 0.04
N ILE A 594 13.73 -8.15 1.06
CA ILE A 594 14.97 -7.38 1.26
C ILE A 594 16.21 -8.26 1.40
N PRO A 595 16.22 -9.31 2.23
CA PRO A 595 17.38 -10.20 2.35
C PRO A 595 17.66 -11.06 1.12
N SER A 596 16.61 -11.42 0.35
CA SER A 596 16.74 -12.26 -0.85
C SER A 596 17.06 -11.47 -2.12
N MET A 597 16.96 -10.15 -2.07
CA MET A 597 17.10 -9.27 -3.24
C MET A 597 18.41 -9.49 -4.00
N GLY A 598 19.55 -9.53 -3.30
CA GLY A 598 20.87 -9.77 -3.92
C GLY A 598 20.92 -11.08 -4.69
N LYS A 599 20.44 -12.18 -4.10
CA LYS A 599 20.42 -13.51 -4.74
C LYS A 599 19.49 -13.58 -5.95
N ILE A 600 18.35 -12.91 -5.88
CA ILE A 600 17.39 -12.86 -6.99
C ILE A 600 17.97 -12.09 -8.16
N TYR A 601 18.65 -10.97 -7.89
CA TYR A 601 19.31 -10.16 -8.92
C TYR A 601 20.42 -10.92 -9.60
N THR A 602 21.33 -11.54 -8.86
CA THR A 602 22.41 -12.35 -9.45
C THR A 602 21.87 -13.52 -10.28
N ALA A 603 20.76 -14.13 -9.88
CA ALA A 603 20.12 -15.20 -10.62
C ALA A 603 19.46 -14.73 -11.92
N ILE A 604 18.86 -13.52 -11.96
CA ILE A 604 18.17 -12.99 -13.14
C ILE A 604 19.15 -12.39 -14.15
N ILE A 605 20.15 -11.66 -13.69
CA ILE A 605 21.02 -10.84 -14.55
C ILE A 605 22.42 -11.43 -14.72
N GLY A 606 22.78 -12.41 -13.89
CA GLY A 606 24.03 -13.18 -14.04
C GLY A 606 25.33 -12.45 -13.67
N GLN A 607 25.25 -11.25 -13.07
CA GLN A 607 26.40 -10.44 -12.67
C GLN A 607 26.20 -9.77 -11.31
N ASP A 608 27.28 -9.43 -10.62
CA ASP A 608 27.28 -8.59 -9.41
C ASP A 608 26.97 -7.14 -9.80
N ILE A 609 25.68 -6.79 -9.75
CA ILE A 609 25.20 -5.44 -10.06
C ILE A 609 25.16 -4.61 -8.78
N LEU A 610 25.42 -3.31 -8.91
CA LEU A 610 25.19 -2.33 -7.85
C LEU A 610 23.70 -2.37 -7.46
N LEU A 611 23.41 -2.94 -6.30
CA LEU A 611 22.05 -2.95 -5.75
C LEU A 611 21.65 -1.53 -5.36
N PRO A 612 20.35 -1.14 -5.60
CA PRO A 612 19.87 0.13 -5.12
C PRO A 612 20.07 0.24 -3.62
N SER A 613 20.22 1.46 -3.12
CA SER A 613 20.39 1.68 -1.69
C SER A 613 19.16 1.14 -0.92
N LEU A 614 19.40 0.65 0.30
CA LEU A 614 18.33 0.13 1.17
C LEU A 614 17.22 1.17 1.39
N SER A 615 17.55 2.47 1.40
CA SER A 615 16.61 3.56 1.51
C SER A 615 15.69 3.68 0.29
N GLN A 616 16.20 3.51 -0.91
CA GLN A 616 15.41 3.54 -2.16
C GLN A 616 14.44 2.35 -2.23
N VAL A 617 14.92 1.15 -1.89
CA VAL A 617 14.08 -0.06 -1.84
C VAL A 617 12.99 0.08 -0.77
N GLY A 618 13.34 0.60 0.41
CA GLY A 618 12.41 0.86 1.48
C GLY A 618 11.34 1.89 1.11
N ALA A 619 11.73 2.98 0.44
CA ALA A 619 10.80 3.99 -0.05
C ALA A 619 9.81 3.40 -1.08
N LEU A 620 10.31 2.64 -2.05
CA LEU A 620 9.47 1.98 -3.05
C LEU A 620 8.47 1.00 -2.41
N LEU A 621 8.91 0.20 -1.45
CA LEU A 621 8.08 -0.73 -0.70
C LEU A 621 6.93 0.00 0.02
N ILE A 622 7.22 1.13 0.67
CA ILE A 622 6.21 1.95 1.36
C ILE A 622 5.24 2.57 0.35
N ILE A 623 5.72 3.08 -0.78
CA ILE A 623 4.87 3.68 -1.83
C ILE A 623 3.89 2.64 -2.39
N ILE A 624 4.37 1.46 -2.76
CA ILE A 624 3.52 0.37 -3.28
C ILE A 624 2.48 -0.03 -2.22
N TRP A 625 2.90 -0.15 -0.95
CA TRP A 625 1.99 -0.46 0.15
C TRP A 625 0.92 0.62 0.33
N LEU A 626 1.27 1.91 0.28
CA LEU A 626 0.31 3.01 0.39
C LEU A 626 -0.71 3.00 -0.75
N ILE A 627 -0.28 2.73 -1.98
CA ILE A 627 -1.16 2.62 -3.15
C ILE A 627 -2.13 1.44 -2.96
N MET A 628 -1.62 0.27 -2.58
CA MET A 628 -2.43 -0.92 -2.32
C MET A 628 -3.43 -0.68 -1.18
N PHE A 629 -2.96 -0.22 -0.02
CA PHE A 629 -3.81 0.04 1.15
C PHE A 629 -4.85 1.12 0.88
N GLY A 630 -4.45 2.21 0.20
CA GLY A 630 -5.34 3.30 -0.17
C GLY A 630 -6.44 2.85 -1.13
N SER A 631 -6.08 2.12 -2.19
CA SER A 631 -7.03 1.61 -3.18
C SER A 631 -8.03 0.62 -2.57
N ILE A 632 -7.56 -0.35 -1.76
CA ILE A 632 -8.46 -1.28 -1.05
C ILE A 632 -9.41 -0.52 -0.12
N SER A 633 -8.88 0.44 0.66
CA SER A 633 -9.67 1.21 1.62
C SER A 633 -10.77 2.01 0.94
N VAL A 634 -10.45 2.73 -0.14
CA VAL A 634 -11.43 3.54 -0.89
C VAL A 634 -12.52 2.67 -1.52
N ILE A 635 -12.12 1.62 -2.24
CA ILE A 635 -13.05 0.70 -2.91
C ILE A 635 -13.96 0.04 -1.87
N TYR A 636 -13.39 -0.42 -0.76
CA TYR A 636 -14.15 -1.05 0.31
C TYR A 636 -15.14 -0.08 0.97
N LEU A 637 -14.73 1.17 1.24
CA LEU A 637 -15.63 2.19 1.80
C LEU A 637 -16.82 2.45 0.88
N ILE A 638 -16.60 2.53 -0.43
CA ILE A 638 -17.68 2.71 -1.42
C ILE A 638 -18.65 1.53 -1.39
N ILE A 639 -18.17 0.29 -1.46
CA ILE A 639 -18.98 -0.92 -1.47
C ILE A 639 -19.75 -1.06 -0.15
N SER A 640 -19.08 -0.83 0.99
CA SER A 640 -19.71 -0.89 2.32
C SER A 640 -20.77 0.18 2.50
N TRP A 641 -20.57 1.39 1.98
CA TRP A 641 -21.56 2.46 2.01
C TRP A 641 -22.82 2.10 1.21
N LEU A 642 -22.65 1.50 0.02
CA LEU A 642 -23.78 1.00 -0.77
C LEU A 642 -24.53 -0.11 -0.03
N SER A 643 -23.82 -1.01 0.63
CA SER A 643 -24.40 -2.08 1.45
C SER A 643 -25.13 -1.54 2.68
N TYR A 644 -24.55 -0.52 3.33
CA TYR A 644 -25.18 0.11 4.49
C TYR A 644 -26.53 0.77 4.17
N ARG A 645 -26.75 1.24 2.94
CA ARG A 645 -28.04 1.81 2.51
C ARG A 645 -29.18 0.80 2.44
N LYS A 646 -28.86 -0.50 2.35
CA LYS A 646 -29.89 -1.56 2.33
C LYS A 646 -30.66 -1.61 3.66
N PRO A 647 -31.97 -1.90 3.62
CA PRO A 647 -32.77 -2.09 4.83
C PRO A 647 -32.20 -3.21 5.72
N VAL A 648 -32.32 -3.05 7.04
CA VAL A 648 -31.83 -4.02 8.04
C VAL A 648 -32.34 -5.42 7.74
N ILE A 649 -33.62 -5.55 7.41
CA ILE A 649 -34.26 -6.83 7.14
C ILE A 649 -33.64 -7.54 5.93
N LYS A 650 -33.30 -6.81 4.84
CA LYS A 650 -32.64 -7.40 3.67
C LYS A 650 -31.23 -7.87 4.03
N LEU A 651 -30.53 -7.16 4.92
CA LEU A 651 -29.20 -7.54 5.37
C LEU A 651 -29.23 -8.78 6.27
N LEU A 652 -30.22 -8.88 7.16
CA LEU A 652 -30.35 -10.02 8.08
C LEU A 652 -30.74 -11.32 7.38
N LYS A 653 -31.56 -11.24 6.30
CA LYS A 653 -31.98 -12.37 5.47
C LYS A 653 -30.94 -12.77 4.40
N PHE A 654 -29.79 -12.10 4.36
CA PHE A 654 -28.75 -12.40 3.39
C PHE A 654 -28.09 -13.73 3.75
N GLU A 655 -28.46 -14.80 3.08
CA GLU A 655 -27.76 -16.09 3.13
C GLU A 655 -26.60 -16.07 2.14
N GLN A 656 -25.42 -16.44 2.60
CA GLN A 656 -24.29 -16.68 1.72
C GLN A 656 -24.49 -18.02 1.02
N PHE A 657 -24.65 -18.00 -0.28
CA PHE A 657 -24.54 -19.15 -1.14
C PHE A 657 -23.09 -19.66 -1.18
#